data_5e2454b9e36ced59cc5045ab8afbae5c
#
_entry.id   5e2454b9e36ced59cc5045ab8afbae5c
#
_cell.length_a   1.000
_cell.length_b   1.000
_cell.length_c   1.000
_cell.angle_alpha   90.00
_cell.angle_beta   90.00
_cell.angle_gamma   90.00
#
_symmetry.space_group_name_H-M   'P 1'
#
loop_
_entity.id
_entity.type
_entity.pdbx_description
1 polymer ?
#
loop_
_entity_poly.entity_id
_entity_poly.type
_entity_poly.pdbx_seq_one_letter_code
_entity_poly.pdbx_strand_id
1 'polypeptide(L)'
;MKSNWIKSTLTAAGALSLVTNLSAQRHGPAAAAEQAKQLTPHPELEATLFASEPMLVNPANMDIDAEGRVWVTEGVNYRLFKPWGKIQPEGDRIRILEDTDGDGKADIAKTFYQGNDVNAALGICVLGTRVIVSCSPKILVFTDENGDDKADGPPKVVFNGIGGVDHDHGAHAFVFGPDGKLYFNIGNDGRRLKTPDSKKFIVDKAGNEIDGRGKPYRHGLVFRCNLDMTEVETLGFNFRNNYEVTVDSFGTIWQSDNDDDGNRGVRINYVMEFGNYGYTDELTGRGWRTKRTNQEADVPSRHWHQNDPGVIPNLIQTGQGSPTGIAIYEGKLLPSVFQGQMMHCDAGPRVVRAYPVKRSGAGYTGETVNMLQSKDPWYRPSDVCTAPDGSVFVADWHDGHVGGHHMTDHKKGQMTGRIYRLTPKGKSKAYKIAKNRTAXSMLSSPNMAERYIAWXQLXKVGAEAEGTLLELWKNDDQRIRARALHLLARIKGAEKKYINLALADXNSDIRITGIRIARERELDIIPFVKKMVNDKDAGVRRACAIALRHNQSPEAPALWTKLAQQHDGKXRWYLEALGIALDKQQDKFFXAWLETVGSDWDTPTGRDIVWRSRSKKTSELLVKILLNEKTKEEEKPRYIRALDFQSGPEKDAALIKLIGAGS
;
A
#
# COMPACT_ATOMS: atom_id res chain seq x y z
N MET A 1 57.15 38.29 15.17
CA MET A 1 56.52 37.43 14.15
C MET A 1 56.56 35.95 14.49
N LYS A 2 56.78 35.53 15.72
CA LYS A 2 56.86 34.09 16.06
C LYS A 2 55.71 33.60 16.99
N SER A 3 54.78 34.46 17.38
CA SER A 3 53.75 34.04 18.33
C SER A 3 52.42 33.69 17.67
N ASN A 4 52.23 34.01 16.36
CA ASN A 4 50.95 33.73 15.71
C ASN A 4 50.88 32.36 15.04
N TRP A 5 52.01 31.70 14.83
CA TRP A 5 52.04 30.38 14.22
C TRP A 5 51.64 29.25 15.18
N ILE A 6 51.92 29.41 16.46
CA ILE A 6 51.62 28.39 17.47
C ILE A 6 50.14 28.34 17.76
N LYS A 7 49.46 29.52 17.70
CA LYS A 7 48.02 29.56 17.96
C LYS A 7 47.16 28.94 16.83
N SER A 8 47.63 29.01 15.58
CA SER A 8 46.86 28.45 14.46
C SER A 8 47.00 26.93 14.40
N THR A 9 48.16 26.38 14.83
CA THR A 9 48.33 24.94 14.83
C THR A 9 47.54 24.25 15.94
N LEU A 10 47.38 24.92 17.08
CA LEU A 10 46.61 24.38 18.18
C LEU A 10 45.10 24.39 17.92
N THR A 11 44.62 25.41 17.19
CA THR A 11 43.22 25.43 16.80
C THR A 11 42.88 24.40 15.72
N ALA A 12 43.79 24.15 14.80
CA ALA A 12 43.58 23.15 13.74
C ALA A 12 43.57 21.72 14.32
N ALA A 13 44.50 21.45 15.26
CA ALA A 13 44.57 20.14 15.91
C ALA A 13 43.36 19.93 16.82
N GLY A 14 42.89 20.97 17.50
CA GLY A 14 41.69 20.90 18.32
C GLY A 14 40.42 20.65 17.51
N ALA A 15 40.32 21.34 16.38
CA ALA A 15 39.17 21.17 15.50
C ALA A 15 39.14 19.78 14.88
N LEU A 16 40.32 19.27 14.49
CA LEU A 16 40.44 17.93 13.92
C LEU A 16 40.09 16.86 14.95
N SER A 17 40.51 17.05 16.18
CA SER A 17 40.20 16.11 17.27
C SER A 17 38.71 16.12 17.61
N LEU A 18 38.06 17.27 17.55
CA LEU A 18 36.64 17.39 17.80
C LEU A 18 35.82 16.72 16.68
N VAL A 19 36.24 16.87 15.43
CA VAL A 19 35.54 16.28 14.27
C VAL A 19 35.67 14.75 14.31
N THR A 20 36.83 14.23 14.65
CA THR A 20 37.03 12.78 14.78
C THR A 20 36.22 12.19 15.94
N ASN A 21 36.12 12.92 17.06
CA ASN A 21 35.31 12.47 18.20
C ASN A 21 33.82 12.46 17.88
N LEU A 22 33.32 13.48 17.15
CA LEU A 22 31.92 13.54 16.75
C LEU A 22 31.56 12.41 15.79
N SER A 23 32.46 12.08 14.87
CA SER A 23 32.28 10.99 13.92
C SER A 23 32.26 9.64 14.63
N ALA A 24 33.12 9.45 15.63
CA ALA A 24 33.19 8.21 16.41
C ALA A 24 31.99 8.02 17.34
N GLN A 25 31.25 9.09 17.63
CA GLN A 25 30.09 9.03 18.54
C GLN A 25 28.80 8.60 17.88
N ARG A 26 28.77 8.35 16.58
CA ARG A 26 27.55 7.92 15.88
C ARG A 26 27.31 6.42 15.94
N HIS A 27 28.30 5.64 16.27
CA HIS A 27 28.26 4.18 16.17
C HIS A 27 28.33 3.55 17.56
N GLY A 28 27.50 2.54 17.78
CA GLY A 28 27.55 1.71 18.96
C GLY A 28 26.36 1.97 19.91
N PRO A 29 26.18 1.07 20.89
CA PRO A 29 25.03 1.19 21.80
C PRO A 29 24.98 2.48 22.59
N ALA A 30 26.13 3.00 23.05
CA ALA A 30 26.15 4.25 23.81
C ALA A 30 25.72 5.43 22.94
N ALA A 31 26.21 5.48 21.68
CA ALA A 31 25.82 6.52 20.76
C ALA A 31 24.31 6.42 20.43
N ALA A 32 23.82 5.21 20.23
CA ALA A 32 22.41 4.99 19.95
C ALA A 32 21.52 5.47 21.10
N ALA A 33 21.93 5.18 22.34
CA ALA A 33 21.18 5.62 23.54
C ALA A 33 21.15 7.14 23.63
N GLU A 34 22.27 7.81 23.36
CA GLU A 34 22.33 9.28 23.37
C GLU A 34 21.47 9.88 22.27
N GLN A 35 21.52 9.32 21.07
CA GLN A 35 20.75 9.84 19.94
C GLN A 35 19.25 9.57 20.09
N ALA A 36 18.87 8.51 20.79
CA ALA A 36 17.46 8.24 21.09
C ALA A 36 16.83 9.35 21.95
N LYS A 37 17.65 10.08 22.71
CA LYS A 37 17.16 11.23 23.49
C LYS A 37 16.71 12.39 22.61
N GLN A 38 17.10 12.38 21.34
CA GLN A 38 16.71 13.43 20.39
C GLN A 38 15.38 13.13 19.68
N LEU A 39 14.79 11.97 19.95
CA LEU A 39 13.48 11.63 19.39
C LEU A 39 12.40 12.55 19.93
N THR A 40 11.49 12.94 19.06
CA THR A 40 10.37 13.82 19.40
C THR A 40 9.07 13.08 19.06
N PRO A 41 8.54 12.29 20.00
CA PRO A 41 7.27 11.61 19.75
C PRO A 41 6.10 12.57 19.89
N HIS A 42 4.96 12.16 19.34
CA HIS A 42 3.68 12.83 19.56
C HIS A 42 3.48 13.05 21.06
N PRO A 43 2.85 14.17 21.48
CA PRO A 43 2.72 14.47 22.92
C PRO A 43 2.09 13.38 23.77
N GLU A 44 1.25 12.53 23.19
CA GLU A 44 0.62 11.44 23.94
C GLU A 44 1.40 10.12 23.88
N LEU A 45 2.55 10.12 23.18
CA LEU A 45 3.36 8.92 23.00
C LEU A 45 4.73 9.09 23.64
N GLU A 46 5.41 7.97 23.84
CA GLU A 46 6.84 7.98 24.16
C GLU A 46 7.54 6.93 23.32
N ALA A 47 8.81 7.16 23.05
CA ALA A 47 9.63 6.27 22.23
C ALA A 47 10.81 5.80 23.08
N THR A 48 11.11 4.50 23.02
CA THR A 48 12.27 3.93 23.70
C THR A 48 13.11 3.18 22.68
N LEU A 49 14.41 3.09 22.94
CA LEU A 49 15.33 2.35 22.08
C LEU A 49 15.19 0.85 22.39
N PHE A 50 14.75 0.07 21.41
CA PHE A 50 14.59 -1.37 21.55
C PHE A 50 15.87 -2.11 21.20
N ALA A 51 16.55 -1.70 20.13
CA ALA A 51 17.76 -2.37 19.66
C ALA A 51 18.59 -1.42 18.82
N SER A 52 19.88 -1.68 18.77
CA SER A 52 20.81 -0.90 17.96
C SER A 52 21.96 -1.78 17.48
N GLU A 53 22.83 -1.20 16.67
CA GLU A 53 24.07 -1.90 16.29
C GLU A 53 24.83 -2.26 17.57
N PRO A 54 25.48 -3.41 17.64
CA PRO A 54 25.74 -4.39 16.59
C PRO A 54 24.67 -5.49 16.46
N MET A 55 23.57 -5.41 17.19
CA MET A 55 22.51 -6.43 17.07
C MET A 55 21.91 -6.45 15.67
N LEU A 56 21.83 -5.28 15.04
CA LEU A 56 21.39 -5.11 13.67
C LEU A 56 22.13 -3.93 13.07
N VAL A 57 22.17 -3.88 11.75
CA VAL A 57 22.63 -2.69 11.01
C VAL A 57 21.71 -2.47 9.81
N ASN A 58 21.60 -1.23 9.38
CA ASN A 58 20.90 -0.85 8.14
C ASN A 58 19.59 -1.62 7.90
N PRO A 59 18.59 -1.45 8.80
CA PRO A 59 17.34 -2.20 8.62
C PRO A 59 16.58 -1.70 7.39
N ALA A 60 16.48 -2.56 6.37
CA ALA A 60 15.77 -2.22 5.14
C ALA A 60 14.27 -2.45 5.30
N ASN A 61 13.90 -3.52 6.01
CA ASN A 61 12.49 -3.85 6.24
C ASN A 61 12.39 -4.64 7.55
N MET A 62 11.17 -4.76 8.07
CA MET A 62 10.95 -5.31 9.40
C MET A 62 9.59 -5.98 9.46
N ASP A 63 9.48 -7.04 10.27
CA ASP A 63 8.18 -7.62 10.63
C ASP A 63 8.26 -8.08 12.09
N ILE A 64 7.10 -8.29 12.70
CA ILE A 64 7.03 -8.74 14.10
C ILE A 64 6.20 -10.03 14.12
N ASP A 65 6.79 -11.10 14.64
CA ASP A 65 6.12 -12.39 14.65
C ASP A 65 5.11 -12.51 15.81
N ALA A 66 4.42 -13.63 15.87
CA ALA A 66 3.37 -13.84 16.84
C ALA A 66 3.90 -13.91 18.29
N GLU A 67 5.19 -14.11 18.44
CA GLU A 67 5.84 -14.13 19.76
C GLU A 67 6.38 -12.76 20.14
N GLY A 68 6.17 -11.75 19.32
CA GLY A 68 6.65 -10.40 19.59
C GLY A 68 8.10 -10.16 19.22
N ARG A 69 8.72 -11.09 18.54
CA ARG A 69 10.11 -10.96 18.12
C ARG A 69 10.18 -10.12 16.84
N VAL A 70 11.23 -9.31 16.73
CA VAL A 70 11.40 -8.40 15.60
C VAL A 70 12.35 -9.05 14.59
N TRP A 71 11.88 -9.19 13.36
CA TRP A 71 12.66 -9.72 12.25
C TRP A 71 13.05 -8.57 11.34
N VAL A 72 14.35 -8.53 10.95
CA VAL A 72 14.90 -7.41 10.19
C VAL A 72 15.66 -7.97 8.99
N THR A 73 15.43 -7.39 7.81
CA THR A 73 16.34 -7.56 6.68
C THR A 73 17.34 -6.40 6.72
N GLU A 74 18.61 -6.71 6.51
CA GLU A 74 19.67 -5.70 6.54
C GLU A 74 20.07 -5.30 5.13
N GLY A 75 20.48 -4.05 4.97
CA GLY A 75 20.92 -3.52 3.67
C GLY A 75 22.35 -3.03 3.69
N VAL A 76 23.28 -3.86 4.17
CA VAL A 76 24.72 -3.53 4.12
C VAL A 76 25.18 -3.51 2.67
N ASN A 77 24.78 -4.51 1.88
CA ASN A 77 25.12 -4.60 0.45
C ASN A 77 24.03 -3.94 -0.38
N TYR A 78 23.93 -2.61 -0.27
CA TYR A 78 22.95 -1.85 -1.01
C TYR A 78 23.64 -0.98 -2.04
N ARG A 79 23.08 -0.90 -3.25
CA ARG A 79 23.65 -0.13 -4.36
C ARG A 79 25.05 -0.62 -4.70
N LEU A 80 25.15 -1.91 -5.04
CA LEU A 80 26.42 -2.58 -5.33
C LEU A 80 27.18 -1.96 -6.50
N PHE A 81 26.47 -1.23 -7.38
CA PHE A 81 27.10 -0.57 -8.52
C PHE A 81 27.89 0.69 -8.14
N LYS A 82 27.70 1.18 -6.92
CA LYS A 82 28.44 2.37 -6.44
C LYS A 82 29.90 2.01 -6.17
N PRO A 83 30.80 3.01 -6.05
CA PRO A 83 32.22 2.75 -5.88
C PRO A 83 32.58 1.89 -4.68
N TRP A 84 31.79 1.90 -3.60
CA TRP A 84 32.09 1.07 -2.43
C TRP A 84 31.82 -0.41 -2.68
N GLY A 85 30.99 -0.75 -3.68
CA GLY A 85 30.75 -2.13 -4.07
C GLY A 85 30.10 -2.97 -2.98
N LYS A 86 30.39 -4.25 -2.99
CA LYS A 86 29.86 -5.18 -2.00
C LYS A 86 30.67 -5.07 -0.70
N ILE A 87 30.03 -4.57 0.34
CA ILE A 87 30.69 -4.32 1.63
C ILE A 87 30.87 -5.64 2.41
N GLN A 88 29.89 -6.54 2.30
CA GLN A 88 29.85 -7.79 3.05
C GLN A 88 29.81 -8.96 2.08
N PRO A 89 30.98 -9.58 1.77
CA PRO A 89 31.02 -10.64 0.74
C PRO A 89 30.10 -11.83 1.02
N GLU A 90 29.86 -12.15 2.29
CA GLU A 90 28.97 -13.25 2.70
C GLU A 90 27.51 -12.98 2.38
N GLY A 91 27.15 -11.75 2.05
CA GLY A 91 25.78 -11.33 1.82
C GLY A 91 25.15 -10.72 3.05
N ASP A 92 23.97 -10.18 2.87
CA ASP A 92 23.22 -9.56 3.96
C ASP A 92 22.51 -10.59 4.80
N ARG A 93 22.10 -10.17 5.99
CA ARG A 93 21.50 -11.05 6.99
C ARG A 93 20.02 -10.76 7.16
N ILE A 94 19.30 -11.81 7.58
CA ILE A 94 17.98 -11.69 8.19
C ILE A 94 18.19 -11.96 9.68
N ARG A 95 17.84 -10.98 10.52
CA ARG A 95 18.10 -11.05 11.97
C ARG A 95 16.79 -11.20 12.73
N ILE A 96 16.83 -11.91 13.85
CA ILE A 96 15.73 -12.02 14.80
C ILE A 96 16.19 -11.39 16.11
N LEU A 97 15.43 -10.41 16.59
CA LEU A 97 15.73 -9.68 17.83
C LEU A 97 14.65 -10.00 18.85
N GLU A 98 15.07 -10.34 20.07
CA GLU A 98 14.13 -10.78 21.08
C GLU A 98 14.41 -10.12 22.43
N ASP A 99 13.34 -9.72 23.11
CA ASP A 99 13.36 -9.24 24.49
C ASP A 99 12.90 -10.40 25.37
N THR A 100 13.84 -11.12 25.98
CA THR A 100 13.51 -12.30 26.76
C THR A 100 13.15 -12.01 28.22
N ASP A 101 13.58 -10.87 28.74
CA ASP A 101 13.33 -10.53 30.15
C ASP A 101 12.20 -9.51 30.34
N GLY A 102 11.58 -9.05 29.24
CA GLY A 102 10.43 -8.17 29.32
C GLY A 102 10.72 -6.73 29.73
N ASP A 103 11.96 -6.27 29.52
CA ASP A 103 12.34 -4.90 29.89
C ASP A 103 12.15 -3.90 28.76
N GLY A 104 11.65 -4.33 27.61
CA GLY A 104 11.42 -3.45 26.46
C GLY A 104 12.64 -3.24 25.58
N LYS A 105 13.70 -4.01 25.81
CA LYS A 105 14.93 -3.95 25.03
C LYS A 105 15.33 -5.35 24.59
N ALA A 106 15.81 -5.48 23.37
CA ALA A 106 16.30 -6.75 22.88
C ALA A 106 17.54 -7.16 23.65
N ASP A 107 17.59 -8.44 24.08
CA ASP A 107 18.76 -9.00 24.72
C ASP A 107 19.33 -10.19 23.94
N ILE A 108 18.65 -10.64 22.88
CA ILE A 108 19.12 -11.69 22.00
C ILE A 108 19.01 -11.21 20.55
N ALA A 109 20.05 -11.48 19.77
CA ALA A 109 20.03 -11.26 18.33
C ALA A 109 20.57 -12.51 17.65
N LYS A 110 19.80 -13.04 16.71
CA LYS A 110 20.16 -14.28 15.99
C LYS A 110 20.14 -14.00 14.49
N THR A 111 20.98 -14.73 13.74
CA THR A 111 20.92 -14.72 12.28
C THR A 111 20.07 -15.91 11.82
N PHE A 112 18.93 -15.61 11.21
CA PHE A 112 18.06 -16.61 10.62
C PHE A 112 18.65 -17.14 9.30
N TYR A 113 19.24 -16.25 8.51
CA TYR A 113 19.82 -16.57 7.21
C TYR A 113 20.78 -15.45 6.80
N GLN A 114 21.81 -15.82 6.06
CA GLN A 114 22.76 -14.86 5.47
C GLN A 114 23.11 -15.34 4.08
N GLY A 115 23.05 -14.45 3.10
CA GLY A 115 23.42 -14.81 1.75
C GLY A 115 23.25 -13.65 0.77
N ASN A 116 23.83 -13.82 -0.41
CA ASN A 116 23.78 -12.80 -1.45
C ASN A 116 22.44 -12.77 -2.18
N ASP A 117 21.56 -13.72 -1.93
CA ASP A 117 20.20 -13.71 -2.47
C ASP A 117 19.25 -12.83 -1.66
N VAL A 118 19.69 -12.31 -0.52
CA VAL A 118 18.87 -11.40 0.30
C VAL A 118 19.57 -10.05 0.55
N ASN A 119 20.42 -9.62 -0.37
CA ASN A 119 21.12 -8.33 -0.23
C ASN A 119 20.10 -7.19 -0.27
N ALA A 120 20.03 -6.43 0.82
CA ALA A 120 19.13 -5.28 0.97
C ALA A 120 17.70 -5.64 0.57
N ALA A 121 17.19 -6.77 1.07
CA ALA A 121 15.83 -7.20 0.75
C ALA A 121 14.82 -6.16 1.27
N LEU A 122 13.88 -5.76 0.44
CA LEU A 122 12.95 -4.67 0.75
C LEU A 122 11.63 -5.16 1.33
N GLY A 123 11.50 -6.45 1.62
CA GLY A 123 10.30 -6.96 2.25
C GLY A 123 10.54 -8.22 3.02
N ILE A 124 9.91 -8.32 4.19
CA ILE A 124 9.90 -9.54 4.99
C ILE A 124 8.52 -9.69 5.62
N CYS A 125 8.00 -10.92 5.59
CA CYS A 125 6.68 -11.23 6.14
C CYS A 125 6.79 -12.59 6.82
N VAL A 126 6.57 -12.63 8.13
CA VAL A 126 6.75 -13.84 8.93
C VAL A 126 5.37 -14.39 9.30
N LEU A 127 5.01 -15.53 8.72
CA LEU A 127 3.70 -16.13 8.89
C LEU A 127 3.87 -17.58 9.38
N GLY A 128 3.83 -17.75 10.69
CA GLY A 128 4.06 -19.06 11.30
C GLY A 128 5.48 -19.53 11.00
N THR A 129 5.60 -20.69 10.35
CA THR A 129 6.90 -21.26 10.00
C THR A 129 7.42 -20.80 8.64
N ARG A 130 6.66 -19.95 7.94
CA ARG A 130 7.05 -19.43 6.62
C ARG A 130 7.57 -18.00 6.76
N VAL A 131 8.62 -17.70 6.01
CA VAL A 131 9.18 -16.35 5.95
C VAL A 131 9.28 -15.97 4.48
N ILE A 132 8.49 -14.97 4.08
CA ILE A 132 8.46 -14.49 2.69
C ILE A 132 9.37 -13.27 2.60
N VAL A 133 10.35 -13.32 1.69
CA VAL A 133 11.34 -12.26 1.55
C VAL A 133 11.31 -11.75 0.11
N SER A 134 11.14 -10.44 -0.03
CA SER A 134 11.12 -9.77 -1.34
C SER A 134 12.48 -9.16 -1.61
N CYS A 135 13.17 -9.68 -2.62
CA CYS A 135 14.49 -9.20 -3.00
C CYS A 135 14.65 -9.35 -4.51
N SER A 136 14.31 -8.29 -5.24
CA SER A 136 14.34 -8.35 -6.71
C SER A 136 15.63 -9.00 -7.20
N PRO A 137 15.57 -9.90 -8.19
CA PRO A 137 14.43 -10.20 -9.07
C PRO A 137 13.47 -11.25 -8.52
N LYS A 138 13.60 -11.65 -7.25
CA LYS A 138 12.92 -12.84 -6.74
C LYS A 138 12.06 -12.52 -5.53
N ILE A 139 10.99 -13.31 -5.37
CA ILE A 139 10.30 -13.48 -4.10
C ILE A 139 10.68 -14.87 -3.59
N LEU A 140 11.17 -14.90 -2.36
CA LEU A 140 11.73 -16.10 -1.74
C LEU A 140 10.88 -16.52 -0.55
N VAL A 141 10.75 -17.83 -0.36
CA VAL A 141 10.08 -18.36 0.84
C VAL A 141 11.06 -19.28 1.56
N PHE A 142 11.34 -18.92 2.80
CA PHE A 142 12.10 -19.75 3.75
C PHE A 142 11.13 -20.45 4.66
N THR A 143 11.55 -21.59 5.22
CA THR A 143 10.79 -22.27 6.28
C THR A 143 11.67 -22.51 7.49
N ASP A 144 11.02 -22.62 8.64
CA ASP A 144 11.65 -23.01 9.90
C ASP A 144 10.68 -23.97 10.60
N GLU A 145 10.62 -25.21 10.10
CA GLU A 145 9.64 -26.17 10.60
C GLU A 145 10.00 -26.73 11.97
N ASN A 146 11.30 -26.81 12.29
CA ASN A 146 11.72 -27.34 13.59
C ASN A 146 11.84 -26.26 14.67
N GLY A 147 11.62 -25.00 14.33
CA GLY A 147 11.59 -23.92 15.31
C GLY A 147 12.95 -23.56 15.92
N ASP A 148 14.04 -23.85 15.22
CA ASP A 148 15.39 -23.53 15.75
C ASP A 148 15.87 -22.12 15.41
N ASP A 149 15.02 -21.31 14.76
CA ASP A 149 15.32 -19.93 14.38
C ASP A 149 16.42 -19.82 13.33
N LYS A 150 16.57 -20.87 12.55
CA LYS A 150 17.45 -20.90 11.39
C LYS A 150 16.68 -21.45 10.21
N ALA A 151 16.93 -20.89 9.03
CA ALA A 151 16.29 -21.40 7.82
C ALA A 151 16.59 -22.89 7.66
N ASP A 152 15.57 -23.68 7.30
CA ASP A 152 15.72 -25.13 7.13
C ASP A 152 16.65 -25.50 5.98
N GLY A 153 16.84 -24.58 5.04
CA GLY A 153 17.69 -24.78 3.88
C GLY A 153 17.59 -23.55 2.98
N PRO A 154 18.06 -23.68 1.74
CA PRO A 154 17.95 -22.54 0.81
C PRO A 154 16.50 -22.18 0.55
N PRO A 155 16.23 -20.92 0.20
CA PRO A 155 14.85 -20.50 -0.02
C PRO A 155 14.27 -21.09 -1.30
N LYS A 156 12.95 -21.22 -1.31
CA LYS A 156 12.21 -21.56 -2.52
C LYS A 156 11.88 -20.26 -3.25
N VAL A 157 12.17 -20.20 -4.55
CA VAL A 157 11.79 -19.07 -5.38
C VAL A 157 10.32 -19.27 -5.77
N VAL A 158 9.47 -18.28 -5.48
CA VAL A 158 8.05 -18.40 -5.82
C VAL A 158 7.65 -17.46 -6.96
N PHE A 159 8.30 -16.31 -7.09
CA PHE A 159 8.18 -15.43 -8.26
C PHE A 159 9.57 -14.97 -8.65
N ASN A 160 9.75 -14.64 -9.94
CA ASN A 160 11.03 -14.26 -10.47
C ASN A 160 10.85 -13.16 -11.53
N GLY A 161 11.95 -12.73 -12.13
CA GLY A 161 11.93 -11.79 -13.23
C GLY A 161 11.55 -10.37 -12.87
N ILE A 162 11.44 -10.06 -11.58
CA ILE A 162 11.05 -8.72 -11.14
C ILE A 162 12.22 -7.77 -11.34
N GLY A 163 11.97 -6.63 -11.97
CA GLY A 163 12.99 -5.61 -12.16
C GLY A 163 13.31 -4.87 -10.87
N GLY A 164 14.16 -3.84 -10.98
CA GLY A 164 14.56 -3.05 -9.83
C GLY A 164 15.57 -3.77 -8.94
N VAL A 165 16.42 -4.58 -9.54
CA VAL A 165 17.49 -5.30 -8.81
C VAL A 165 18.44 -4.26 -8.22
N ASP A 166 18.78 -4.41 -6.95
CA ASP A 166 19.67 -3.50 -6.23
C ASP A 166 19.12 -2.06 -6.28
N HIS A 167 17.79 -1.93 -6.20
CA HIS A 167 17.10 -0.65 -6.35
C HIS A 167 15.82 -0.69 -5.51
N ASP A 168 15.41 0.49 -5.05
CA ASP A 168 14.23 0.60 -4.18
C ASP A 168 12.90 0.62 -4.95
N HIS A 169 12.92 0.57 -6.28
CA HIS A 169 11.72 0.56 -7.12
C HIS A 169 11.31 -0.84 -7.57
N GLY A 170 11.77 -1.87 -6.88
CA GLY A 170 11.46 -3.26 -7.21
C GLY A 170 10.35 -3.84 -6.36
N ALA A 171 10.59 -5.08 -5.88
CA ALA A 171 9.61 -5.79 -5.06
C ALA A 171 9.64 -5.31 -3.60
N HIS A 172 8.47 -5.19 -3.00
CA HIS A 172 8.33 -4.76 -1.62
C HIS A 172 7.61 -5.82 -0.78
N ALA A 173 7.25 -5.48 0.46
CA ALA A 173 6.80 -6.45 1.44
C ALA A 173 5.43 -7.07 1.10
N PHE A 174 5.27 -8.31 1.51
CA PHE A 174 3.97 -8.98 1.53
C PHE A 174 3.27 -8.68 2.84
N VAL A 175 1.93 -8.62 2.79
CA VAL A 175 1.10 -8.57 3.99
C VAL A 175 -0.03 -9.59 3.87
N PHE A 176 -0.48 -10.08 5.02
CA PHE A 176 -1.58 -11.03 5.10
C PHE A 176 -2.88 -10.28 5.33
N GLY A 177 -3.88 -10.54 4.49
CA GLY A 177 -5.16 -9.85 4.54
C GLY A 177 -6.23 -10.61 5.30
N PRO A 178 -7.34 -9.92 5.62
CA PRO A 178 -8.44 -10.54 6.36
C PRO A 178 -9.16 -11.61 5.56
N ASP A 179 -8.98 -11.61 4.25
CA ASP A 179 -9.55 -12.61 3.33
C ASP A 179 -8.69 -13.87 3.25
N GLY A 180 -7.63 -13.97 4.04
CA GLY A 180 -6.75 -15.12 4.02
C GLY A 180 -5.77 -15.14 2.86
N LYS A 181 -5.63 -14.01 2.18
CA LYS A 181 -4.77 -13.90 1.01
C LYS A 181 -3.57 -13.00 1.29
N LEU A 182 -2.60 -13.05 0.40
CA LEU A 182 -1.39 -12.22 0.46
C LEU A 182 -1.53 -11.05 -0.48
N TYR A 183 -1.13 -9.87 0.01
CA TYR A 183 -1.10 -8.64 -0.77
C TYR A 183 0.35 -8.19 -0.89
N PHE A 184 0.73 -7.71 -2.08
CA PHE A 184 2.09 -7.23 -2.29
C PHE A 184 2.11 -6.27 -3.47
N ASN A 185 3.24 -5.59 -3.64
CA ASN A 185 3.36 -4.64 -4.73
C ASN A 185 4.78 -4.63 -5.29
N ILE A 186 4.91 -4.03 -6.48
CA ILE A 186 6.21 -3.76 -7.09
C ILE A 186 6.19 -2.32 -7.59
N GLY A 187 7.34 -1.66 -7.51
CA GLY A 187 7.49 -0.30 -8.03
C GLY A 187 7.66 -0.29 -9.55
N ASN A 188 7.84 0.90 -10.11
CA ASN A 188 7.84 1.06 -11.56
C ASN A 188 8.99 0.34 -12.27
N ASP A 189 10.11 0.11 -11.58
CA ASP A 189 11.21 -0.67 -12.17
C ASP A 189 10.95 -2.17 -12.03
N GLY A 190 10.01 -2.58 -11.20
CA GLY A 190 9.64 -3.99 -11.07
C GLY A 190 9.00 -4.54 -12.33
N ARG A 191 8.07 -3.81 -12.88
CA ARG A 191 7.44 -3.98 -14.20
C ARG A 191 6.71 -5.28 -14.44
N ARG A 192 7.27 -6.42 -14.05
CA ARG A 192 6.78 -7.73 -14.48
C ARG A 192 6.90 -8.76 -13.37
N LEU A 193 6.18 -9.84 -13.56
CA LEU A 193 6.17 -10.94 -12.62
C LEU A 193 6.23 -12.23 -13.43
N LYS A 194 7.20 -13.09 -13.11
CA LYS A 194 7.43 -14.32 -13.85
C LYS A 194 7.41 -15.54 -12.94
N THR A 195 7.27 -16.71 -13.56
CA THR A 195 7.34 -17.99 -12.89
C THR A 195 8.70 -18.17 -12.20
N PRO A 196 8.81 -19.11 -11.24
CA PRO A 196 10.07 -19.28 -10.49
C PRO A 196 11.31 -19.47 -11.35
N ASP A 197 11.17 -20.12 -12.51
CA ASP A 197 12.30 -20.33 -13.43
C ASP A 197 12.55 -19.13 -14.35
N SER A 198 11.78 -18.07 -14.22
CA SER A 198 11.89 -16.84 -15.00
C SER A 198 11.61 -17.02 -16.49
N LYS A 199 10.97 -18.13 -16.90
CA LYS A 199 10.73 -18.41 -18.30
C LYS A 199 9.44 -17.86 -18.85
N LYS A 200 8.39 -17.74 -18.02
CA LYS A 200 7.06 -17.30 -18.46
C LYS A 200 6.56 -16.17 -17.57
N PHE A 201 5.80 -15.25 -18.16
CA PHE A 201 5.08 -14.24 -17.38
C PHE A 201 3.95 -14.90 -16.60
N ILE A 202 3.72 -14.42 -15.39
CA ILE A 202 2.52 -14.79 -14.63
C ILE A 202 1.32 -14.20 -15.37
N VAL A 203 0.27 -15.00 -15.51
CA VAL A 203 -1.01 -14.56 -16.07
C VAL A 203 -1.96 -14.35 -14.90
N ASP A 204 -2.52 -13.16 -14.78
CA ASP A 204 -3.38 -12.84 -13.63
C ASP A 204 -4.80 -13.37 -13.85
N LYS A 205 -5.64 -13.20 -12.85
CA LYS A 205 -7.02 -13.73 -12.87
C LYS A 205 -7.86 -13.14 -14.01
N ALA A 206 -7.50 -11.95 -14.49
CA ALA A 206 -8.21 -11.33 -15.61
C ALA A 206 -7.72 -11.84 -16.98
N GLY A 207 -6.70 -12.73 -16.98
CA GLY A 207 -6.15 -13.29 -18.20
C GLY A 207 -5.03 -12.48 -18.83
N ASN A 208 -4.48 -11.52 -18.10
CA ASN A 208 -3.43 -10.63 -18.61
C ASN A 208 -2.05 -11.08 -18.14
N GLU A 209 -1.08 -11.08 -19.05
CA GLU A 209 0.32 -11.27 -18.67
C GLU A 209 0.82 -10.04 -17.93
N ILE A 210 1.58 -10.26 -16.87
CA ILE A 210 2.18 -9.17 -16.09
C ILE A 210 3.58 -8.95 -16.65
N ASP A 211 3.66 -8.24 -17.77
CA ASP A 211 4.87 -8.18 -18.60
C ASP A 211 5.51 -6.80 -18.70
N GLY A 212 4.86 -5.76 -18.17
CA GLY A 212 5.41 -4.41 -18.16
C GLY A 212 5.34 -3.66 -19.49
N ARG A 213 4.69 -4.22 -20.51
CA ARG A 213 4.62 -3.58 -21.82
C ARG A 213 3.54 -2.50 -21.93
N GLY A 214 2.76 -2.31 -20.88
CA GLY A 214 1.78 -1.24 -20.82
C GLY A 214 0.40 -1.58 -21.33
N LYS A 215 0.12 -2.85 -21.59
CA LYS A 215 -1.17 -3.30 -22.08
C LYS A 215 -1.59 -4.58 -21.39
N PRO A 216 -2.45 -4.50 -20.36
CA PRO A 216 -3.06 -3.26 -19.87
C PRO A 216 -2.26 -2.53 -18.80
N TYR A 217 -1.23 -3.15 -18.23
CA TYR A 217 -0.57 -2.61 -17.04
C TYR A 217 0.77 -1.97 -17.37
N ARG A 218 1.07 -0.88 -16.63
CA ARG A 218 2.38 -0.25 -16.69
C ARG A 218 2.78 0.25 -15.31
N HIS A 219 4.08 0.32 -15.10
CA HIS A 219 4.73 0.93 -13.93
C HIS A 219 4.41 0.19 -12.64
N GLY A 220 4.19 0.87 -11.53
CA GLY A 220 3.97 0.23 -10.25
C GLY A 220 2.64 -0.50 -10.18
N LEU A 221 2.65 -1.68 -9.56
CA LEU A 221 1.49 -2.58 -9.54
C LEU A 221 1.18 -3.05 -8.12
N VAL A 222 -0.09 -3.33 -7.86
CA VAL A 222 -0.53 -3.91 -6.59
C VAL A 222 -1.21 -5.24 -6.89
N PHE A 223 -0.86 -6.27 -6.12
CA PHE A 223 -1.34 -7.63 -6.33
C PHE A 223 -1.94 -8.25 -5.09
N ARG A 224 -2.77 -9.23 -5.32
CA ARG A 224 -3.27 -10.16 -4.30
C ARG A 224 -3.15 -11.57 -4.85
N CYS A 225 -2.81 -12.53 -4.00
CA CYS A 225 -2.73 -13.93 -4.42
C CYS A 225 -3.08 -14.86 -3.26
N ASN A 226 -3.25 -16.13 -3.58
CA ASN A 226 -3.44 -17.17 -2.56
C ASN A 226 -2.16 -17.37 -1.74
N LEU A 227 -2.30 -18.00 -0.58
CA LEU A 227 -1.14 -18.29 0.28
C LEU A 227 -0.09 -19.14 -0.43
N ASP A 228 -0.49 -19.97 -1.39
CA ASP A 228 0.43 -20.78 -2.18
C ASP A 228 0.92 -20.05 -3.44
N MET A 229 0.72 -18.75 -3.51
CA MET A 229 1.19 -17.87 -4.60
C MET A 229 0.45 -18.09 -5.93
N THR A 230 -0.65 -18.81 -5.91
CA THR A 230 -1.49 -18.99 -7.11
C THR A 230 -2.55 -17.89 -7.20
N GLU A 231 -3.18 -17.81 -8.36
CA GLU A 231 -4.31 -16.91 -8.62
C GLU A 231 -3.97 -15.46 -8.31
N VAL A 232 -2.93 -14.97 -8.93
CA VAL A 232 -2.52 -13.57 -8.81
C VAL A 232 -3.59 -12.68 -9.44
N GLU A 233 -4.01 -11.65 -8.71
CA GLU A 233 -4.95 -10.65 -9.18
C GLU A 233 -4.27 -9.30 -9.14
N THR A 234 -4.35 -8.53 -10.23
CA THR A 234 -3.77 -7.19 -10.28
C THR A 234 -4.84 -6.21 -9.82
N LEU A 235 -4.60 -5.54 -8.69
CA LEU A 235 -5.59 -4.69 -8.03
C LEU A 235 -5.42 -3.21 -8.32
N GLY A 236 -4.27 -2.81 -8.83
CA GLY A 236 -4.02 -1.42 -9.20
C GLY A 236 -2.77 -1.31 -10.02
N PHE A 237 -2.68 -0.26 -10.82
CA PHE A 237 -1.55 -0.12 -11.72
C PHE A 237 -1.25 1.35 -11.98
N ASN A 238 -0.07 1.57 -12.60
CA ASN A 238 0.40 2.90 -13.00
C ASN A 238 0.73 3.79 -11.79
N PHE A 239 1.29 3.16 -10.75
CA PHE A 239 1.98 3.87 -9.67
C PHE A 239 3.43 4.12 -10.09
N ARG A 240 4.15 4.94 -9.37
CA ARG A 240 5.58 5.11 -9.59
C ARG A 240 6.38 4.18 -8.66
N ASN A 241 6.64 4.61 -7.43
CA ASN A 241 7.30 3.75 -6.46
C ASN A 241 6.41 3.61 -5.24
N ASN A 242 5.37 2.79 -5.40
CA ASN A 242 4.47 2.38 -4.36
C ASN A 242 5.24 1.41 -3.47
N TYR A 243 5.78 1.93 -2.36
CA TYR A 243 6.82 1.23 -1.61
C TYR A 243 6.28 0.02 -0.85
N GLU A 244 5.20 0.20 -0.07
CA GLU A 244 4.53 -0.93 0.59
C GLU A 244 3.04 -0.77 0.45
N VAL A 245 2.34 -1.90 0.47
CA VAL A 245 0.89 -1.94 0.51
C VAL A 245 0.46 -2.40 1.88
N THR A 246 -0.69 -1.93 2.35
CA THR A 246 -1.31 -2.43 3.56
C THR A 246 -2.80 -2.59 3.32
N VAL A 247 -3.42 -3.49 4.08
CA VAL A 247 -4.84 -3.79 3.95
C VAL A 247 -5.45 -3.84 5.34
N ASP A 248 -6.59 -3.20 5.52
CA ASP A 248 -7.24 -3.21 6.82
C ASP A 248 -8.19 -4.39 6.96
N SER A 249 -8.81 -4.51 8.11
CA SER A 249 -9.66 -5.67 8.42
C SER A 249 -10.94 -5.73 7.61
N PHE A 250 -11.34 -4.61 6.98
CA PHE A 250 -12.48 -4.61 6.05
C PHE A 250 -12.07 -5.04 4.65
N GLY A 251 -10.76 -5.14 4.38
CA GLY A 251 -10.24 -5.42 3.06
C GLY A 251 -9.93 -4.18 2.24
N THR A 252 -9.98 -3.00 2.83
CA THR A 252 -9.64 -1.75 2.15
C THR A 252 -8.12 -1.62 2.08
N ILE A 253 -7.63 -1.22 0.91
CA ILE A 253 -6.20 -1.24 0.57
C ILE A 253 -5.67 0.18 0.53
N TRP A 254 -4.50 0.37 1.13
CA TRP A 254 -3.87 1.69 1.22
C TRP A 254 -2.39 1.55 0.88
N GLN A 255 -1.81 2.58 0.25
CA GLN A 255 -0.37 2.62 0.06
C GLN A 255 0.12 4.02 -0.25
N SER A 256 1.42 4.23 -0.08
CA SER A 256 2.09 5.46 -0.47
C SER A 256 2.64 5.32 -1.88
N ASP A 257 3.05 6.47 -2.45
CA ASP A 257 3.70 6.48 -3.75
C ASP A 257 4.66 7.65 -3.82
N ASN A 258 5.88 7.37 -4.24
CA ASN A 258 6.92 8.39 -4.33
C ASN A 258 6.85 9.09 -5.68
N ASP A 259 7.19 10.39 -5.67
CA ASP A 259 7.19 11.23 -6.87
C ASP A 259 8.53 11.17 -7.60
N ASP A 260 8.60 11.86 -8.72
CA ASP A 260 9.89 12.22 -9.33
C ASP A 260 10.53 13.30 -8.48
N ASP A 261 11.78 13.18 -8.19
CA ASP A 261 12.48 14.08 -7.27
C ASP A 261 12.27 15.54 -7.70
N GLY A 262 11.87 16.34 -6.73
CA GLY A 262 11.73 17.78 -6.93
C GLY A 262 10.36 18.27 -7.34
N ASN A 263 9.41 17.40 -7.65
CA ASN A 263 8.08 17.88 -8.03
C ASN A 263 7.09 17.96 -6.86
N ARG A 264 7.47 17.45 -5.69
CA ARG A 264 6.72 17.55 -4.43
C ARG A 264 5.36 16.88 -4.50
N GLY A 265 5.26 15.77 -5.24
CA GLY A 265 4.00 15.08 -5.46
C GLY A 265 3.83 13.77 -4.70
N VAL A 266 4.63 13.50 -3.68
CA VAL A 266 4.47 12.28 -2.87
C VAL A 266 3.02 12.19 -2.38
N ARG A 267 2.44 10.99 -2.50
CA ARG A 267 1.02 10.82 -2.20
C ARG A 267 0.75 9.58 -1.37
N ILE A 268 -0.40 9.62 -0.69
CA ILE A 268 -1.00 8.47 -0.02
C ILE A 268 -2.29 8.16 -0.78
N ASN A 269 -2.53 6.88 -1.04
CA ASN A 269 -3.67 6.45 -1.84
C ASN A 269 -4.55 5.44 -1.10
N TYR A 270 -5.86 5.62 -1.27
CA TYR A 270 -6.83 4.56 -1.13
C TYR A 270 -6.79 3.79 -2.47
N VAL A 271 -6.50 2.50 -2.42
CA VAL A 271 -6.39 1.71 -3.64
C VAL A 271 -7.75 1.09 -3.95
N MET A 272 -8.48 1.75 -4.86
CA MET A 272 -9.73 1.20 -5.38
C MET A 272 -9.37 0.11 -6.37
N GLU A 273 -9.92 -1.08 -6.18
CA GLU A 273 -9.53 -2.26 -6.97
C GLU A 273 -9.70 -2.00 -8.45
N PHE A 274 -8.68 -2.38 -9.21
CA PHE A 274 -8.62 -2.34 -10.67
C PHE A 274 -8.39 -0.94 -11.25
N GLY A 275 -7.98 0.00 -10.42
CA GLY A 275 -7.79 1.39 -10.81
C GLY A 275 -6.44 1.70 -11.44
N ASN A 276 -6.44 2.74 -12.27
CA ASN A 276 -5.26 3.36 -12.89
C ASN A 276 -4.88 4.55 -12.01
N TYR A 277 -3.61 4.58 -11.55
CA TYR A 277 -3.17 5.61 -10.61
C TYR A 277 -2.33 6.71 -11.26
N GLY A 278 -2.22 6.70 -12.60
CA GLY A 278 -1.90 7.89 -13.37
C GLY A 278 -0.46 8.37 -13.36
N TYR A 279 0.51 7.55 -12.98
CA TYR A 279 1.90 8.00 -13.05
C TYR A 279 2.25 8.45 -14.48
N THR A 280 1.78 7.70 -15.46
CA THR A 280 1.97 8.09 -16.86
C THR A 280 0.63 8.15 -17.58
N ASP A 281 0.65 8.85 -18.72
CA ASP A 281 -0.49 8.92 -19.63
C ASP A 281 -0.86 7.52 -20.08
N GLU A 282 -2.09 7.14 -19.88
CA GLU A 282 -2.59 5.80 -20.24
C GLU A 282 -2.40 5.52 -21.74
N LEU A 283 -2.56 6.53 -22.56
CA LEU A 283 -2.57 6.38 -24.02
C LEU A 283 -1.17 6.31 -24.62
N THR A 284 -0.24 7.12 -24.09
CA THR A 284 1.10 7.28 -24.66
C THR A 284 2.22 6.70 -23.82
N GLY A 285 1.99 6.50 -22.50
CA GLY A 285 3.03 6.09 -21.57
C GLY A 285 3.96 7.22 -21.17
N ARG A 286 3.71 8.45 -21.62
CA ARG A 286 4.59 9.57 -21.32
C ARG A 286 4.31 10.14 -19.93
N GLY A 287 5.33 10.74 -19.35
CA GLY A 287 5.24 11.28 -18.00
C GLY A 287 4.65 12.70 -17.98
N TRP A 288 4.67 13.27 -16.79
CA TRP A 288 4.00 14.54 -16.48
C TRP A 288 4.62 15.75 -17.19
N ARG A 289 5.85 15.63 -17.66
CA ARG A 289 6.52 16.73 -18.35
C ARG A 289 6.01 16.92 -19.77
N THR A 290 5.37 15.91 -20.34
CA THR A 290 4.82 15.98 -21.70
C THR A 290 3.47 16.71 -21.66
N LYS A 291 3.33 17.74 -22.49
CA LYS A 291 2.10 18.53 -22.55
C LYS A 291 0.92 17.71 -23.09
N ARG A 292 -0.23 17.98 -22.56
CA ARG A 292 -1.49 17.36 -23.01
C ARG A 292 -2.65 18.31 -22.75
N THR A 293 -3.74 18.09 -23.45
CA THR A 293 -4.96 18.86 -23.25
C THR A 293 -5.49 18.66 -21.84
N ASN A 294 -5.99 19.71 -21.22
CA ASN A 294 -6.56 19.70 -19.87
C ASN A 294 -5.55 19.34 -18.78
N GLN A 295 -4.28 19.60 -19.05
CA GLN A 295 -3.23 19.33 -18.08
C GLN A 295 -3.43 20.18 -16.82
N GLU A 296 -3.19 19.57 -15.67
CA GLU A 296 -3.32 20.24 -14.38
C GLU A 296 -2.32 21.39 -14.26
N ALA A 297 -2.74 22.50 -13.67
CA ALA A 297 -1.87 23.65 -13.48
C ALA A 297 -0.77 23.36 -12.43
N ASP A 298 -1.14 22.72 -11.31
CA ASP A 298 -0.17 22.42 -10.26
C ASP A 298 0.61 21.16 -10.60
N VAL A 299 1.91 21.20 -10.35
CA VAL A 299 2.80 20.09 -10.70
C VAL A 299 2.44 18.78 -9.98
N PRO A 300 2.17 18.79 -8.66
CA PRO A 300 1.82 17.52 -8.01
C PRO A 300 0.63 16.81 -8.64
N SER A 301 -0.44 17.52 -8.98
CA SER A 301 -1.60 16.90 -9.62
C SER A 301 -1.28 16.46 -11.04
N ARG A 302 -0.51 17.26 -11.77
CA ARG A 302 -0.08 16.96 -13.14
C ARG A 302 0.77 15.68 -13.17
N HIS A 303 1.61 15.51 -12.18
CA HIS A 303 2.49 14.33 -12.03
C HIS A 303 1.67 13.04 -12.10
N TRP A 304 0.48 13.06 -11.53
CA TRP A 304 -0.38 11.88 -11.42
C TRP A 304 -1.54 11.88 -12.40
N HIS A 305 -1.55 12.82 -13.38
CA HIS A 305 -2.58 12.86 -14.42
C HIS A 305 -4.00 12.93 -13.84
N GLN A 306 -4.16 13.72 -12.78
CA GLN A 306 -5.41 13.69 -11.99
C GLN A 306 -6.64 14.14 -12.79
N ASN A 307 -6.46 14.94 -13.85
CA ASN A 307 -7.59 15.42 -14.66
C ASN A 307 -8.05 14.44 -15.74
N ASP A 308 -7.33 13.34 -15.94
CA ASP A 308 -7.68 12.40 -17.01
C ASP A 308 -8.82 11.47 -16.58
N PRO A 309 -9.77 11.18 -17.50
CA PRO A 309 -10.77 10.15 -17.22
C PRO A 309 -10.10 8.79 -17.06
N GLY A 310 -10.46 8.07 -16.00
CA GLY A 310 -9.88 6.77 -15.72
C GLY A 310 -8.84 6.78 -14.62
N VAL A 311 -8.39 7.95 -14.19
CA VAL A 311 -7.37 8.06 -13.16
C VAL A 311 -8.02 8.25 -11.78
N ILE A 312 -7.60 7.43 -10.82
CA ILE A 312 -8.14 7.47 -9.46
C ILE A 312 -7.51 8.65 -8.70
N PRO A 313 -8.31 9.44 -7.99
CA PRO A 313 -7.76 10.58 -7.24
C PRO A 313 -6.82 10.16 -6.10
N ASN A 314 -5.86 11.03 -5.81
CA ASN A 314 -5.03 10.90 -4.60
C ASN A 314 -5.87 11.17 -3.36
N LEU A 315 -5.51 10.50 -2.26
CA LEU A 315 -6.13 10.80 -0.96
C LEU A 315 -5.46 12.02 -0.32
N ILE A 316 -4.15 11.97 -0.19
CA ILE A 316 -3.34 13.03 0.42
C ILE A 316 -2.09 13.21 -0.43
N GLN A 317 -1.69 14.46 -0.68
CA GLN A 317 -0.38 14.77 -1.23
C GLN A 317 0.47 15.32 -0.09
N THR A 318 1.52 14.60 0.26
CA THR A 318 2.36 14.96 1.40
C THR A 318 3.55 15.86 1.02
N GLY A 319 3.80 16.01 -0.27
CA GLY A 319 4.82 16.92 -0.75
C GLY A 319 6.14 16.22 -1.03
N GLN A 320 7.20 16.77 -0.49
CA GLN A 320 8.54 16.21 -0.66
C GLN A 320 8.74 15.03 0.29
N GLY A 321 9.37 13.96 -0.19
CA GLY A 321 9.58 12.84 0.70
C GLY A 321 10.34 11.70 0.07
N SER A 322 10.46 10.63 0.84
CA SER A 322 10.98 9.33 0.44
C SER A 322 10.19 8.30 1.24
N PRO A 323 8.95 8.05 0.83
CA PRO A 323 8.07 7.15 1.60
C PRO A 323 8.61 5.73 1.62
N THR A 324 8.45 5.08 2.76
CA THR A 324 8.91 3.72 3.00
C THR A 324 7.76 2.89 3.57
N GLY A 325 7.92 2.30 4.75
CA GLY A 325 6.93 1.37 5.29
C GLY A 325 5.60 1.99 5.66
N ILE A 326 4.54 1.19 5.57
CA ILE A 326 3.20 1.59 5.94
C ILE A 326 2.49 0.42 6.60
N ALA A 327 1.63 0.70 7.58
CA ALA A 327 0.82 -0.32 8.24
C ALA A 327 -0.46 0.35 8.77
N ILE A 328 -1.50 -0.45 8.98
CA ILE A 328 -2.71 0.03 9.63
C ILE A 328 -2.62 -0.32 11.12
N TYR A 329 -2.78 0.65 11.98
CA TYR A 329 -2.79 0.40 13.41
C TYR A 329 -4.18 -0.07 13.83
N GLU A 330 -4.32 -1.36 14.11
CA GLU A 330 -5.60 -1.91 14.51
C GLU A 330 -5.57 -2.43 15.95
N GLY A 331 -4.74 -1.80 16.78
CA GLY A 331 -4.67 -2.06 18.20
C GLY A 331 -5.44 -1.02 19.01
N LYS A 332 -5.42 -1.21 20.32
CA LYS A 332 -6.12 -0.33 21.25
C LYS A 332 -5.20 0.25 22.33
N LEU A 333 -3.91 -0.07 22.28
CA LEU A 333 -2.98 0.47 23.28
C LEU A 333 -2.71 1.95 23.03
N LEU A 334 -2.46 2.34 21.78
CA LEU A 334 -2.19 3.74 21.45
C LEU A 334 -3.48 4.57 21.52
N PRO A 335 -3.34 5.90 21.71
CA PRO A 335 -4.51 6.78 21.75
C PRO A 335 -5.45 6.65 20.55
N SER A 336 -6.70 7.05 20.77
CA SER A 336 -7.76 6.84 19.79
C SER A 336 -7.48 7.48 18.43
N VAL A 337 -6.73 8.58 18.38
CA VAL A 337 -6.42 9.25 17.12
C VAL A 337 -5.67 8.31 16.15
N PHE A 338 -4.96 7.32 16.69
CA PHE A 338 -4.18 6.37 15.88
C PHE A 338 -4.95 5.08 15.57
N GLN A 339 -6.02 4.80 16.30
CA GLN A 339 -6.72 3.52 16.19
C GLN A 339 -7.45 3.43 14.85
N GLY A 340 -7.17 2.38 14.10
CA GLY A 340 -7.76 2.14 12.79
C GLY A 340 -7.11 2.93 11.66
N GLN A 341 -6.03 3.65 11.93
CA GLN A 341 -5.45 4.58 10.97
C GLN A 341 -4.12 4.08 10.42
N MET A 342 -3.77 4.59 9.23
CA MET A 342 -2.46 4.32 8.63
C MET A 342 -1.35 4.91 9.48
N MET A 343 -0.25 4.16 9.59
CA MET A 343 1.02 4.66 10.07
C MET A 343 2.01 4.53 8.92
N HIS A 344 2.84 5.55 8.73
CA HIS A 344 3.66 5.61 7.54
C HIS A 344 5.00 6.28 7.84
N CYS A 345 6.07 5.65 7.35
CA CYS A 345 7.42 6.19 7.46
C CYS A 345 7.76 7.00 6.22
N ASP A 346 8.33 8.18 6.44
CA ASP A 346 8.84 8.98 5.33
C ASP A 346 10.27 9.38 5.67
N ALA A 347 11.22 8.72 5.03
CA ALA A 347 12.64 8.87 5.36
C ALA A 347 13.19 10.22 4.92
N GLY A 348 12.63 10.83 3.89
CA GLY A 348 13.07 12.13 3.41
C GLY A 348 12.91 13.22 4.48
N PRO A 349 11.68 13.50 4.91
CA PRO A 349 11.47 14.49 5.98
C PRO A 349 11.71 13.93 7.38
N ARG A 350 12.14 12.70 7.52
CA ARG A 350 12.54 12.08 8.79
C ARG A 350 11.38 12.05 9.80
N VAL A 351 10.30 11.34 9.42
CA VAL A 351 9.10 11.31 10.26
C VAL A 351 8.31 10.03 10.07
N VAL A 352 7.71 9.54 11.14
CA VAL A 352 6.62 8.57 11.08
C VAL A 352 5.34 9.34 11.33
N ARG A 353 4.36 9.17 10.43
CA ARG A 353 3.08 9.88 10.49
C ARG A 353 1.93 8.90 10.59
N ALA A 354 0.84 9.34 11.20
CA ALA A 354 -0.46 8.72 11.04
C ALA A 354 -1.28 9.58 10.09
N TYR A 355 -2.18 8.92 9.35
CA TYR A 355 -3.09 9.64 8.46
C TYR A 355 -4.53 9.28 8.85
N PRO A 356 -5.09 9.98 9.84
CA PRO A 356 -6.50 9.74 10.18
C PRO A 356 -7.41 10.04 9.00
N VAL A 357 -8.27 9.08 8.65
CA VAL A 357 -9.18 9.23 7.51
C VAL A 357 -10.63 9.23 7.99
N LYS A 358 -11.45 9.94 7.24
CA LYS A 358 -12.90 9.97 7.43
C LYS A 358 -13.56 9.67 6.09
N ARG A 359 -14.69 8.98 6.14
CA ARG A 359 -15.48 8.74 4.93
C ARG A 359 -15.99 10.08 4.38
N SER A 360 -15.93 10.24 3.08
CA SER A 360 -16.44 11.43 2.38
C SER A 360 -17.04 10.97 1.07
N GLY A 361 -18.35 10.88 1.03
CA GLY A 361 -19.03 10.31 -0.13
C GLY A 361 -18.56 8.89 -0.40
N ALA A 362 -18.10 8.64 -1.60
CA ALA A 362 -17.59 7.33 -2.00
C ALA A 362 -16.09 7.18 -1.76
N GLY A 363 -15.47 8.16 -1.12
CA GLY A 363 -14.05 8.13 -0.85
C GLY A 363 -13.75 8.56 0.57
N TYR A 364 -12.66 9.29 0.73
CA TYR A 364 -12.15 9.64 2.05
C TYR A 364 -11.53 11.02 2.03
N THR A 365 -11.45 11.66 3.20
CA THR A 365 -10.53 12.76 3.47
C THR A 365 -9.54 12.31 4.52
N GLY A 366 -8.36 12.90 4.52
CA GLY A 366 -7.32 12.51 5.47
C GLY A 366 -6.61 13.71 6.06
N GLU A 367 -6.07 13.47 7.25
CA GLU A 367 -5.23 14.44 7.97
C GLU A 367 -3.84 13.83 8.14
N THR A 368 -2.88 14.66 8.54
CA THR A 368 -1.52 14.23 8.85
C THR A 368 -1.24 14.52 10.34
N VAL A 369 -0.84 13.48 11.08
CA VAL A 369 -0.48 13.61 12.49
C VAL A 369 0.90 12.99 12.67
N ASN A 370 1.87 13.78 13.13
CA ASN A 370 3.23 13.27 13.32
C ASN A 370 3.27 12.35 14.54
N MET A 371 3.81 11.15 14.38
CA MET A 371 3.96 10.18 15.46
C MET A 371 5.35 10.22 16.07
N LEU A 372 6.40 10.29 15.21
CA LEU A 372 7.77 10.22 15.70
C LEU A 372 8.71 10.96 14.75
N GLN A 373 9.33 12.01 15.26
CA GLN A 373 10.36 12.77 14.57
C GLN A 373 11.64 12.68 15.39
N SER A 374 12.73 13.25 14.88
CA SER A 374 13.98 13.33 15.64
C SER A 374 14.76 14.58 15.24
N LYS A 375 15.51 15.13 16.19
CA LYS A 375 16.47 16.19 15.92
C LYS A 375 17.76 15.63 15.32
N ASP A 376 17.95 14.31 15.38
CA ASP A 376 19.10 13.65 14.78
C ASP A 376 18.96 13.65 13.25
N PRO A 377 19.84 14.31 12.51
CA PRO A 377 19.70 14.37 11.05
C PRO A 377 19.93 13.02 10.35
N TRP A 378 20.43 12.02 11.05
CA TRP A 378 20.61 10.68 10.50
C TRP A 378 19.40 9.77 10.69
N TYR A 379 18.37 10.22 11.39
CA TYR A 379 17.13 9.44 11.58
C TYR A 379 16.44 9.27 10.22
N ARG A 380 16.24 8.01 9.81
CA ARG A 380 15.64 7.64 8.52
C ARG A 380 14.69 6.48 8.74
N PRO A 381 13.44 6.75 9.14
CA PRO A 381 12.52 5.64 9.39
C PRO A 381 12.24 4.86 8.11
N SER A 382 12.42 3.55 8.17
CA SER A 382 12.29 2.68 7.00
C SER A 382 11.08 1.75 7.09
N ASP A 383 10.60 1.44 8.30
CA ASP A 383 9.43 0.57 8.41
C ASP A 383 8.75 0.75 9.76
N VAL A 384 7.49 0.34 9.83
CA VAL A 384 6.65 0.45 11.02
C VAL A 384 5.77 -0.79 11.11
N CYS A 385 5.67 -1.39 12.30
CA CYS A 385 4.91 -2.62 12.54
C CYS A 385 4.25 -2.58 13.91
N THR A 386 3.19 -3.36 14.08
CA THR A 386 2.45 -3.47 15.34
C THR A 386 2.76 -4.81 16.02
N ALA A 387 3.13 -4.74 17.27
CA ALA A 387 3.43 -5.92 18.09
C ALA A 387 2.15 -6.51 18.69
N PRO A 388 2.19 -7.77 19.16
CA PRO A 388 1.00 -8.38 19.77
C PRO A 388 0.42 -7.60 20.95
N ASP A 389 1.23 -6.85 21.69
CA ASP A 389 0.73 -6.06 22.82
C ASP A 389 0.11 -4.72 22.40
N GLY A 390 0.15 -4.40 21.10
CA GLY A 390 -0.38 -3.14 20.59
C GLY A 390 0.63 -2.01 20.56
N SER A 391 1.86 -2.24 21.02
CA SER A 391 2.92 -1.24 20.81
C SER A 391 3.36 -1.25 19.36
N VAL A 392 4.00 -0.17 18.95
CA VAL A 392 4.41 0.03 17.56
C VAL A 392 5.94 0.12 17.53
N PHE A 393 6.54 -0.57 16.57
CA PHE A 393 7.99 -0.56 16.39
C PHE A 393 8.33 0.16 15.10
N VAL A 394 9.42 0.94 15.14
CA VAL A 394 9.90 1.73 14.02
C VAL A 394 11.34 1.33 13.75
N ALA A 395 11.63 0.97 12.50
CA ALA A 395 13.01 0.70 12.07
C ALA A 395 13.61 2.00 11.56
N ASP A 396 14.83 2.28 11.98
CA ASP A 396 15.60 3.46 11.60
C ASP A 396 16.82 3.00 10.81
N TRP A 397 16.79 3.23 9.51
CA TRP A 397 17.90 2.96 8.60
C TRP A 397 19.16 3.67 9.08
N HIS A 398 19.01 4.86 9.60
CA HIS A 398 20.02 5.69 10.24
C HIS A 398 21.21 5.97 9.33
N ASP A 399 21.07 6.97 8.50
CA ASP A 399 22.11 7.34 7.53
C ASP A 399 22.02 8.85 7.26
N GLY A 400 23.14 9.45 6.90
CA GLY A 400 23.18 10.85 6.55
C GLY A 400 22.42 11.19 5.28
N HIS A 401 22.18 10.19 4.42
CA HIS A 401 21.43 10.35 3.19
C HIS A 401 20.23 9.43 3.18
N VAL A 402 19.27 9.74 2.31
CA VAL A 402 18.13 8.86 2.06
C VAL A 402 18.63 7.73 1.16
N GLY A 403 18.38 6.50 1.54
CA GLY A 403 18.69 5.33 0.70
C GLY A 403 18.05 5.49 -0.66
N GLY A 404 18.48 4.77 -1.64
CA GLY A 404 17.99 4.89 -3.00
C GLY A 404 18.93 5.66 -3.89
N HIS A 405 19.52 6.73 -3.39
CA HIS A 405 20.47 7.53 -4.17
C HIS A 405 21.89 7.40 -3.66
N HIS A 406 22.07 7.32 -2.35
CA HIS A 406 23.40 7.37 -1.75
C HIS A 406 23.35 6.82 -0.33
N MET A 407 24.43 6.17 0.09
CA MET A 407 24.64 5.80 1.50
C MET A 407 25.88 6.54 1.99
N THR A 408 25.75 7.23 3.10
CA THR A 408 26.92 7.78 3.81
C THR A 408 27.62 6.67 4.57
N ASP A 409 26.86 5.77 5.15
CA ASP A 409 27.31 4.73 6.07
C ASP A 409 27.62 3.47 5.26
N HIS A 410 28.84 3.37 4.75
CA HIS A 410 29.24 2.24 3.92
C HIS A 410 30.59 1.63 4.31
N LYS A 411 30.98 1.77 5.56
CA LYS A 411 32.20 1.14 6.06
C LYS A 411 31.84 -0.03 6.97
N LYS A 412 32.25 -1.22 6.58
CA LYS A 412 31.99 -2.43 7.37
C LYS A 412 32.50 -2.26 8.80
N GLY A 413 31.67 -2.65 9.75
CA GLY A 413 32.01 -2.56 11.17
C GLY A 413 31.70 -1.23 11.82
N GLN A 414 31.32 -0.23 11.03
CA GLN A 414 30.93 1.09 11.55
C GLN A 414 29.51 1.49 11.22
N MET A 415 28.76 0.57 10.58
CA MET A 415 27.40 0.86 10.14
C MET A 415 26.44 0.90 11.32
N THR A 416 25.38 1.68 11.19
CA THR A 416 24.41 1.91 12.24
C THR A 416 23.04 1.33 11.82
N GLY A 417 22.14 1.26 12.79
CA GLY A 417 20.76 0.84 12.58
C GLY A 417 20.09 0.76 13.94
N ARG A 418 18.83 1.20 14.00
CA ARG A 418 18.11 1.24 15.28
C ARG A 418 16.68 0.77 15.10
N ILE A 419 16.13 0.28 16.20
CA ILE A 419 14.71 -0.04 16.31
C ILE A 419 14.17 0.69 17.52
N TYR A 420 13.09 1.45 17.34
CA TYR A 420 12.43 2.16 18.43
C TYR A 420 11.07 1.53 18.71
N ARG A 421 10.62 1.65 19.97
CA ARG A 421 9.30 1.17 20.37
C ARG A 421 8.47 2.36 20.83
N LEU A 422 7.25 2.49 20.31
CA LEU A 422 6.30 3.55 20.63
C LEU A 422 5.18 2.99 21.51
N THR A 423 4.90 3.66 22.61
CA THR A 423 3.84 3.34 23.55
C THR A 423 3.14 4.62 23.98
N PRO A 424 1.98 4.54 24.63
CA PRO A 424 1.43 5.74 25.25
C PRO A 424 2.39 6.26 26.31
N LYS A 425 2.40 7.59 26.49
CA LYS A 425 3.27 8.25 27.46
C LYS A 425 3.04 7.67 28.86
N GLY A 426 4.14 7.29 29.50
CA GLY A 426 4.10 6.69 30.83
C GLY A 426 3.79 5.21 30.85
N LYS A 427 3.69 4.56 29.68
CA LYS A 427 3.33 3.14 29.60
C LYS A 427 4.34 2.34 28.80
N SER A 428 5.62 2.66 28.93
CA SER A 428 6.68 1.99 28.17
C SER A 428 7.03 0.59 28.69
N LYS A 429 6.51 0.20 29.85
CA LYS A 429 6.79 -1.12 30.40
C LYS A 429 6.42 -2.21 29.39
N ALA A 430 7.33 -3.15 29.19
CA ALA A 430 7.11 -4.19 28.20
C ALA A 430 6.10 -5.21 28.70
N TYR A 431 5.49 -5.88 27.76
CA TYR A 431 4.42 -6.84 27.99
C TYR A 431 4.90 -8.23 27.57
N LYS A 432 4.67 -9.20 28.44
CA LYS A 432 4.97 -10.59 28.12
C LYS A 432 3.77 -11.22 27.44
N ILE A 433 4.01 -11.80 26.28
CA ILE A 433 2.96 -12.42 25.49
C ILE A 433 2.59 -13.76 26.13
N ALA A 434 1.30 -13.95 26.41
CA ALA A 434 0.82 -15.15 27.03
C ALA A 434 1.03 -16.36 26.12
N LYS A 435 1.38 -17.48 26.70
CA LYS A 435 1.45 -18.76 25.99
C LYS A 435 0.04 -19.35 25.91
N ASN A 436 -0.16 -20.27 24.97
CA ASN A 436 -1.44 -20.99 24.81
C ASN A 436 -2.63 -20.05 24.56
N ARG A 437 -2.43 -19.05 23.74
CA ARG A 437 -3.51 -18.13 23.35
C ARG A 437 -4.52 -18.85 22.45
N THR A 438 -5.81 -18.50 22.62
CA THR A 438 -6.88 -19.07 21.82
C THR A 438 -6.98 -18.43 20.44
N ALA A 439 -7.59 -19.11 19.51
CA ALA A 439 -7.90 -18.51 18.20
C ALA A 439 -8.76 -17.25 18.31
N UNK A 440 -9.56 -17.19 19.10
CA UNK A 440 -10.36 -16.16 19.37
C UNK A 440 -9.65 -14.99 19.67
N SER A 441 -8.73 -15.16 20.68
CA SER A 441 -7.86 -14.08 21.13
C SER A 441 -6.92 -13.62 20.02
N MET A 442 -6.31 -14.56 19.30
CA MET A 442 -5.37 -14.23 18.24
C MET A 442 -6.03 -13.54 17.05
N LEU A 443 -7.28 -13.90 16.73
CA LEU A 443 -7.97 -13.20 15.65
C LEU A 443 -8.28 -11.75 16.04
N SER A 444 -8.40 -11.48 17.33
CA SER A 444 -8.62 -10.14 17.87
C SER A 444 -7.34 -9.30 17.96
N SER A 445 -6.19 -9.89 17.70
CA SER A 445 -4.88 -9.26 17.91
C SER A 445 -4.63 -8.11 16.96
N PRO A 446 -3.90 -7.07 17.40
CA PRO A 446 -3.40 -6.03 16.49
C PRO A 446 -2.26 -6.50 15.60
N ASN A 447 -1.68 -7.67 15.88
CA ASN A 447 -0.49 -8.17 15.19
C ASN A 447 -0.91 -9.12 14.06
N MET A 448 -0.38 -8.84 12.88
CA MET A 448 -0.73 -9.59 11.66
C MET A 448 -0.37 -11.08 11.77
N ALA A 449 0.79 -11.39 12.33
CA ALA A 449 1.25 -12.77 12.43
C ALA A 449 0.33 -13.60 13.34
N GLU A 450 -0.16 -13.00 14.44
CA GLU A 450 -1.14 -13.68 15.29
C GLU A 450 -2.45 -13.93 14.55
N ARG A 451 -2.93 -12.91 13.82
CA ARG A 451 -4.16 -13.06 13.04
C ARG A 451 -4.02 -14.16 11.99
N TYR A 452 -2.84 -14.27 11.39
CA TYR A 452 -2.57 -15.35 10.43
C TYR A 452 -2.72 -16.74 11.07
N ILE A 453 -2.11 -16.91 12.24
CA ILE A 453 -2.19 -18.19 12.95
C ILE A 453 -3.64 -18.55 13.26
N ALA A 454 -4.41 -17.58 13.77
CA ALA A 454 -5.83 -17.78 14.05
C ALA A 454 -6.60 -18.15 12.78
N TRP A 455 -6.33 -17.44 11.75
CA TRP A 455 -7.00 -17.67 10.45
C TRP A 455 -6.75 -19.09 9.94
N UNK A 456 -5.67 -19.39 9.97
CA UNK A 456 -5.25 -20.61 9.53
C UNK A 456 -5.88 -21.67 10.33
N GLN A 457 -5.98 -21.59 11.67
CA GLN A 457 -6.65 -22.56 12.55
C GLN A 457 -8.16 -22.61 12.31
N LEU A 458 -8.78 -21.49 12.27
CA LEU A 458 -10.23 -21.41 12.09
C LEU A 458 -10.69 -21.85 10.68
N UNK A 459 -9.95 -21.51 9.77
CA UNK A 459 -10.20 -21.91 8.51
C UNK A 459 -10.19 -23.32 8.44
N LYS A 460 -9.29 -24.06 9.12
CA LYS A 460 -9.16 -25.54 9.13
C LYS A 460 -10.32 -26.27 9.82
N VAL A 461 -10.76 -25.75 10.96
CA VAL A 461 -11.88 -26.36 11.70
C VAL A 461 -13.21 -26.20 10.97
N GLY A 462 -13.35 -25.20 10.16
CA GLY A 462 -14.55 -24.98 9.35
C GLY A 462 -15.79 -24.71 10.19
N ALA A 463 -16.84 -25.49 9.97
CA ALA A 463 -18.14 -25.26 10.62
C ALA A 463 -18.05 -25.33 12.15
N GLU A 464 -17.09 -26.07 12.69
CA GLU A 464 -16.93 -26.15 14.14
C GLU A 464 -16.45 -24.84 14.77
N ALA A 465 -15.90 -23.91 13.96
CA ALA A 465 -15.48 -22.61 14.43
C ALA A 465 -16.64 -21.62 14.53
N GLU A 466 -17.82 -21.97 14.03
CA GLU A 466 -18.93 -21.01 13.88
C GLU A 466 -19.27 -20.32 15.20
N GLY A 467 -19.35 -21.09 16.30
CA GLY A 467 -19.67 -20.52 17.60
C GLY A 467 -18.70 -19.44 18.05
N THR A 468 -17.40 -19.72 17.90
CA THR A 468 -16.34 -18.76 18.23
C THR A 468 -16.44 -17.51 17.35
N LEU A 469 -16.64 -17.72 16.06
CA LEU A 469 -16.75 -16.60 15.12
C LEU A 469 -17.98 -15.74 15.38
N LEU A 470 -19.09 -16.34 15.74
CA LEU A 470 -20.31 -15.58 16.08
C LEU A 470 -20.12 -14.76 17.35
N GLU A 471 -19.32 -15.24 18.28
CA GLU A 471 -18.96 -14.49 19.47
C GLU A 471 -18.17 -13.24 19.09
N LEU A 472 -17.19 -13.40 18.19
CA LEU A 472 -16.41 -12.25 17.68
C LEU A 472 -17.25 -11.30 16.83
N TRP A 473 -18.25 -11.83 16.12
CA TRP A 473 -19.18 -11.03 15.33
C TRP A 473 -19.95 -10.04 16.21
N LYS A 474 -20.08 -10.32 17.49
CA LYS A 474 -20.77 -9.46 18.45
C LYS A 474 -19.84 -8.43 19.12
N ASN A 475 -18.57 -8.42 18.75
CA ASN A 475 -17.58 -7.52 19.36
C ASN A 475 -17.94 -6.06 19.09
N ASP A 476 -17.58 -5.17 19.99
CA ASP A 476 -17.80 -3.73 19.81
C ASP A 476 -16.90 -3.14 18.73
N ASP A 477 -15.76 -3.77 18.45
CA ASP A 477 -14.81 -3.31 17.44
C ASP A 477 -15.24 -3.82 16.07
N GLN A 478 -15.57 -2.90 15.17
CA GLN A 478 -16.04 -3.25 13.84
C GLN A 478 -14.99 -4.02 13.03
N ARG A 479 -13.72 -3.77 13.31
CA ARG A 479 -12.64 -4.45 12.59
C ARG A 479 -12.54 -5.92 13.00
N ILE A 480 -12.74 -6.21 14.28
CA ILE A 480 -12.79 -7.60 14.75
C ILE A 480 -14.01 -8.30 14.17
N ARG A 481 -15.16 -7.61 14.10
CA ARG A 481 -16.35 -8.15 13.46
C ARG A 481 -16.10 -8.52 12.02
N ALA A 482 -15.38 -7.66 11.28
CA ALA A 482 -15.06 -7.91 9.87
C ALA A 482 -14.17 -9.15 9.72
N ARG A 483 -13.20 -9.34 10.62
CA ARG A 483 -12.35 -10.53 10.59
C ARG A 483 -13.18 -11.80 10.76
N ALA A 484 -14.11 -11.79 11.70
CA ALA A 484 -15.02 -12.91 11.90
C ALA A 484 -15.88 -13.16 10.67
N LEU A 485 -16.37 -12.09 10.04
CA LEU A 485 -17.23 -12.18 8.86
C LEU A 485 -16.51 -12.88 7.71
N HIS A 486 -15.24 -12.55 7.46
CA HIS A 486 -14.48 -13.19 6.38
C HIS A 486 -14.42 -14.70 6.57
N LEU A 487 -14.29 -15.16 7.80
CA LEU A 487 -14.24 -16.60 8.08
C LEU A 487 -15.63 -17.24 8.11
N LEU A 488 -16.63 -16.56 8.67
CA LEU A 488 -18.01 -17.06 8.65
C LEU A 488 -18.48 -17.31 7.23
N ALA A 489 -18.14 -16.41 6.32
CA ALA A 489 -18.55 -16.51 4.92
C ALA A 489 -17.76 -17.59 4.16
N ARG A 490 -16.81 -18.25 4.81
CA ARG A 490 -16.08 -19.38 4.24
C ARG A 490 -16.57 -20.73 4.74
N ILE A 491 -17.49 -20.73 5.68
CA ILE A 491 -18.09 -21.98 6.14
C ILE A 491 -18.96 -22.55 5.02
N LYS A 492 -18.67 -23.79 4.63
CA LYS A 492 -19.33 -24.44 3.50
C LYS A 492 -20.83 -24.42 3.67
N GLY A 493 -21.54 -23.87 2.69
CA GLY A 493 -23.00 -23.80 2.68
C GLY A 493 -23.57 -22.60 3.43
N ALA A 494 -22.72 -21.81 4.12
CA ALA A 494 -23.20 -20.66 4.91
C ALA A 494 -22.81 -19.31 4.27
N GLU A 495 -22.19 -19.31 3.09
CA GLU A 495 -21.69 -18.09 2.46
C GLU A 495 -22.77 -17.03 2.30
N LYS A 496 -23.89 -17.41 1.67
CA LYS A 496 -24.99 -16.47 1.43
C LYS A 496 -25.59 -15.95 2.73
N LYS A 497 -25.74 -16.82 3.72
CA LYS A 497 -26.29 -16.46 5.03
C LYS A 497 -25.50 -15.32 5.67
N TYR A 498 -24.17 -15.47 5.70
CA TYR A 498 -23.35 -14.49 6.39
C TYR A 498 -23.11 -13.23 5.57
N ILE A 499 -23.06 -13.36 4.25
CA ILE A 499 -23.00 -12.17 3.40
C ILE A 499 -24.29 -11.35 3.60
N ASN A 500 -25.45 -11.99 3.56
CA ASN A 500 -26.72 -11.27 3.75
C ASN A 500 -26.81 -10.65 5.14
N LEU A 501 -26.28 -11.32 6.15
CA LEU A 501 -26.21 -10.74 7.50
C LEU A 501 -25.38 -9.46 7.49
N ALA A 502 -24.25 -9.47 6.80
CA ALA A 502 -23.38 -8.29 6.68
C ALA A 502 -24.09 -7.16 5.93
N LEU A 503 -24.82 -7.47 4.88
CA LEU A 503 -25.50 -6.45 4.08
C LEU A 503 -26.61 -5.74 4.85
N ALA A 504 -27.11 -6.34 5.93
CA ALA A 504 -28.16 -5.77 6.78
C ALA A 504 -27.58 -5.01 7.97
N ASP A 505 -26.28 -4.93 8.06
CA ASP A 505 -25.62 -4.34 9.23
C ASP A 505 -25.66 -2.81 9.21
N UNK A 506 -25.59 -2.28 10.27
CA UNK A 506 -25.58 -0.97 10.42
C UNK A 506 -24.43 -0.28 9.97
N ASN A 507 -23.37 -0.90 10.17
CA ASN A 507 -22.08 -0.31 9.85
C ASN A 507 -21.82 -0.42 8.36
N SER A 508 -21.58 0.71 7.69
CA SER A 508 -21.39 0.71 6.24
C SER A 508 -20.10 -0.01 5.81
N ASP A 509 -19.06 0.00 6.62
CA ASP A 509 -17.84 -0.74 6.29
C ASP A 509 -18.09 -2.25 6.33
N ILE A 510 -18.94 -2.70 7.22
CA ILE A 510 -19.36 -4.12 7.25
C ILE A 510 -20.18 -4.44 5.99
N ARG A 511 -21.10 -3.54 5.57
CA ARG A 511 -21.86 -3.77 4.35
C ARG A 511 -20.95 -3.84 3.12
N ILE A 512 -19.96 -2.93 3.05
CA ILE A 512 -18.94 -2.96 1.97
C ILE A 512 -18.18 -4.29 1.99
N THR A 513 -17.79 -4.73 3.20
CA THR A 513 -17.08 -6.00 3.37
C THR A 513 -17.89 -7.17 2.84
N GLY A 514 -19.20 -7.18 3.09
CA GLY A 514 -20.08 -8.22 2.59
C GLY A 514 -20.09 -8.31 1.07
N ILE A 515 -20.20 -7.17 0.39
CA ILE A 515 -20.17 -7.14 -1.08
C ILE A 515 -18.80 -7.59 -1.58
N ARG A 516 -17.75 -7.10 -0.95
CA ARG A 516 -16.37 -7.44 -1.32
C ARG A 516 -16.14 -8.96 -1.20
N ILE A 517 -16.62 -9.58 -0.13
CA ILE A 517 -16.49 -11.03 0.05
C ILE A 517 -17.23 -11.77 -1.07
N ALA A 518 -18.44 -11.35 -1.40
CA ALA A 518 -19.21 -12.01 -2.47
C ALA A 518 -18.44 -11.97 -3.79
N ARG A 519 -17.85 -10.82 -4.11
CA ARG A 519 -17.06 -10.66 -5.33
C ARG A 519 -15.79 -11.53 -5.30
N GLU A 520 -15.07 -11.48 -4.20
CA GLU A 520 -13.78 -12.18 -4.08
C GLU A 520 -13.97 -13.70 -4.02
N ARG A 521 -15.08 -14.17 -3.45
CA ARG A 521 -15.41 -15.59 -3.42
C ARG A 521 -16.02 -16.06 -4.73
N GLU A 522 -16.18 -15.15 -5.70
CA GLU A 522 -16.70 -15.46 -7.04
C GLU A 522 -18.10 -16.05 -7.02
N LEU A 523 -18.91 -15.57 -6.08
CA LEU A 523 -20.32 -15.92 -6.03
C LEU A 523 -21.09 -15.13 -7.09
N ASP A 524 -22.33 -15.54 -7.36
CA ASP A 524 -23.23 -14.72 -8.17
C ASP A 524 -23.55 -13.45 -7.37
N ILE A 525 -22.98 -12.32 -7.80
CA ILE A 525 -23.12 -11.07 -7.02
C ILE A 525 -24.45 -10.36 -7.29
N ILE A 526 -25.18 -10.75 -8.31
CA ILE A 526 -26.37 -10.01 -8.72
C ILE A 526 -27.41 -9.91 -7.60
N PRO A 527 -27.77 -10.99 -6.90
CA PRO A 527 -28.74 -10.85 -5.80
C PRO A 527 -28.30 -9.86 -4.72
N PHE A 528 -27.00 -9.82 -4.43
CA PHE A 528 -26.46 -8.92 -3.41
C PHE A 528 -26.45 -7.48 -3.90
N VAL A 529 -26.03 -7.25 -5.13
CA VAL A 529 -26.04 -5.90 -5.71
C VAL A 529 -27.48 -5.37 -5.80
N LYS A 530 -28.45 -6.21 -6.17
CA LYS A 530 -29.85 -5.80 -6.20
C LYS A 530 -30.31 -5.25 -4.85
N LYS A 531 -29.89 -5.87 -3.75
CA LYS A 531 -30.23 -5.41 -2.41
C LYS A 531 -29.59 -4.08 -2.07
N MET A 532 -28.38 -3.81 -2.58
CA MET A 532 -27.54 -2.73 -2.09
C MET A 532 -27.40 -1.56 -3.06
N VAL A 533 -27.93 -1.68 -4.25
CA VAL A 533 -27.72 -0.68 -5.31
C VAL A 533 -28.29 0.70 -4.94
N ASN A 534 -29.25 0.75 -4.05
CA ASN A 534 -29.83 2.01 -3.57
C ASN A 534 -29.40 2.35 -2.14
N ASP A 535 -28.33 1.75 -1.65
CA ASP A 535 -27.84 2.02 -0.30
C ASP A 535 -27.57 3.51 -0.13
N LYS A 536 -27.87 4.04 1.05
CA LYS A 536 -27.67 5.45 1.35
C LYS A 536 -26.19 5.85 1.34
N ASP A 537 -25.29 4.89 1.57
CA ASP A 537 -23.85 5.15 1.65
C ASP A 537 -23.24 4.98 0.27
N ALA A 538 -22.59 6.06 -0.23
CA ALA A 538 -21.98 6.02 -1.55
C ALA A 538 -20.81 5.02 -1.63
N GLY A 539 -20.16 4.72 -0.51
CA GLY A 539 -19.11 3.71 -0.47
C GLY A 539 -19.65 2.31 -0.69
N VAL A 540 -20.85 2.03 -0.18
CA VAL A 540 -21.51 0.75 -0.46
C VAL A 540 -21.88 0.67 -1.94
N ARG A 541 -22.41 1.75 -2.51
CA ARG A 541 -22.73 1.79 -3.94
C ARG A 541 -21.48 1.66 -4.81
N ARG A 542 -20.34 2.26 -4.36
CA ARG A 542 -19.05 2.10 -5.03
C ARG A 542 -18.66 0.61 -5.08
N ALA A 543 -18.83 -0.10 -3.97
CA ALA A 543 -18.54 -1.55 -3.91
C ALA A 543 -19.44 -2.32 -4.89
N CYS A 544 -20.69 -1.93 -5.02
CA CYS A 544 -21.62 -2.52 -5.99
C CYS A 544 -21.11 -2.32 -7.42
N ALA A 545 -20.65 -1.11 -7.73
CA ALA A 545 -20.14 -0.81 -9.08
C ALA A 545 -18.93 -1.71 -9.41
N ILE A 546 -17.99 -1.80 -8.48
CA ILE A 546 -16.80 -2.63 -8.69
C ILE A 546 -17.20 -4.10 -8.89
N ALA A 547 -18.20 -4.57 -8.15
CA ALA A 547 -18.67 -5.95 -8.28
C ALA A 547 -19.27 -6.24 -9.65
N LEU A 548 -19.77 -5.22 -10.34
CA LEU A 548 -20.35 -5.41 -11.69
C LEU A 548 -19.30 -5.50 -12.80
N ARG A 549 -18.03 -5.21 -12.49
CA ARG A 549 -16.96 -5.30 -13.48
C ARG A 549 -16.91 -6.71 -14.06
N HIS A 550 -16.96 -6.80 -15.40
CA HIS A 550 -16.91 -8.06 -16.15
C HIS A 550 -18.10 -9.00 -15.90
N ASN A 551 -19.17 -8.51 -15.28
CA ASN A 551 -20.34 -9.35 -14.99
C ASN A 551 -21.21 -9.46 -16.23
N GLN A 552 -21.53 -10.70 -16.62
CA GLN A 552 -22.25 -10.98 -17.87
C GLN A 552 -23.75 -11.16 -17.70
N SER A 553 -24.26 -10.98 -16.47
CA SER A 553 -25.71 -11.11 -16.22
C SER A 553 -26.51 -10.13 -17.08
N PRO A 554 -27.64 -10.55 -17.66
CA PRO A 554 -28.50 -9.60 -18.37
C PRO A 554 -29.09 -8.52 -17.46
N GLU A 555 -29.05 -8.71 -16.14
CA GLU A 555 -29.49 -7.70 -15.18
C GLU A 555 -28.44 -6.64 -14.86
N ALA A 556 -27.17 -6.90 -15.21
CA ALA A 556 -26.09 -5.99 -14.83
C ALA A 556 -26.24 -4.58 -15.43
N PRO A 557 -26.62 -4.41 -16.71
CA PRO A 557 -26.76 -3.04 -17.24
C PRO A 557 -27.79 -2.19 -16.51
N ALA A 558 -28.91 -2.75 -16.09
CA ALA A 558 -29.92 -2.00 -15.35
C ALA A 558 -29.44 -1.62 -13.97
N LEU A 559 -28.67 -2.50 -13.33
CA LEU A 559 -28.10 -2.21 -12.01
C LEU A 559 -27.04 -1.10 -12.11
N TRP A 560 -26.18 -1.19 -13.13
CA TRP A 560 -25.20 -0.12 -13.38
C TRP A 560 -25.90 1.22 -13.59
N THR A 561 -27.00 1.21 -14.38
CA THR A 561 -27.78 2.42 -14.63
C THR A 561 -28.27 3.07 -13.34
N LYS A 562 -28.80 2.26 -12.41
CA LYS A 562 -29.25 2.77 -11.11
C LYS A 562 -28.10 3.41 -10.34
N LEU A 563 -26.91 2.79 -10.37
CA LEU A 563 -25.74 3.37 -9.70
C LEU A 563 -25.33 4.68 -10.36
N ALA A 564 -25.31 4.72 -11.70
CA ALA A 564 -24.90 5.92 -12.43
C ALA A 564 -25.85 7.09 -12.18
N GLN A 565 -27.15 6.82 -12.05
CA GLN A 565 -28.13 7.86 -11.77
C GLN A 565 -27.97 8.50 -10.38
N GLN A 566 -27.19 7.87 -9.51
CA GLN A 566 -26.95 8.38 -8.16
C GLN A 566 -25.62 9.14 -8.04
N HIS A 567 -24.91 9.33 -9.15
CA HIS A 567 -23.69 10.15 -9.16
C HIS A 567 -24.07 11.59 -8.81
N ASP A 568 -23.34 12.19 -7.85
CA ASP A 568 -23.69 13.51 -7.31
C ASP A 568 -23.01 14.67 -8.07
N GLY A 569 -22.22 14.36 -9.09
CA GLY A 569 -21.49 15.37 -9.84
C GLY A 569 -20.21 15.83 -9.15
N LYS A 570 -19.83 15.22 -8.07
CA LYS A 570 -18.68 15.65 -7.27
C LYS A 570 -17.67 14.54 -6.98
N UNK A 571 -18.00 13.49 -6.61
CA UNK A 571 -17.17 12.50 -6.17
C UNK A 571 -16.54 11.82 -7.25
N ARG A 572 -15.33 12.13 -7.38
CA ARG A 572 -14.51 11.49 -8.43
C ARG A 572 -14.31 10.00 -8.17
N TRP A 573 -14.16 9.58 -6.93
CA TRP A 573 -14.04 8.15 -6.64
C TRP A 573 -15.28 7.37 -7.07
N TYR A 574 -16.46 7.95 -6.88
CA TYR A 574 -17.69 7.29 -7.32
C TYR A 574 -17.74 7.16 -8.84
N LEU A 575 -17.41 8.26 -9.53
CA LEU A 575 -17.40 8.27 -11.00
C LEU A 575 -16.38 7.25 -11.54
N GLU A 576 -15.22 7.15 -10.90
CA GLU A 576 -14.21 6.21 -11.35
C GLU A 576 -14.59 4.77 -11.04
N ALA A 577 -15.34 4.51 -9.96
CA ALA A 577 -15.87 3.18 -9.71
C ALA A 577 -16.85 2.77 -10.80
N LEU A 578 -17.71 3.71 -11.22
CA LEU A 578 -18.60 3.47 -12.36
C LEU A 578 -17.80 3.12 -13.61
N GLY A 579 -16.70 3.84 -13.84
CA GLY A 579 -15.82 3.60 -14.99
C GLY A 579 -15.12 2.25 -14.94
N ILE A 580 -14.71 1.82 -13.73
CA ILE A 580 -14.10 0.50 -13.55
C ILE A 580 -15.10 -0.58 -13.94
N ALA A 581 -16.37 -0.41 -13.58
CA ALA A 581 -17.42 -1.36 -13.96
C ALA A 581 -17.61 -1.46 -15.47
N LEU A 582 -17.33 -0.39 -16.19
CA LEU A 582 -17.49 -0.35 -17.66
C LEU A 582 -16.46 -1.17 -18.43
N ASP A 583 -15.38 -1.58 -17.77
CA ASP A 583 -14.28 -2.26 -18.46
C ASP A 583 -14.82 -3.48 -19.22
N LYS A 584 -14.53 -3.54 -20.54
CA LYS A 584 -14.98 -4.59 -21.47
C LYS A 584 -16.49 -4.64 -21.66
N GLN A 585 -17.25 -3.67 -21.12
CA GLN A 585 -18.71 -3.64 -21.22
C GLN A 585 -19.23 -2.23 -21.50
N GLN A 586 -18.43 -1.40 -22.15
CA GLN A 586 -18.73 0.02 -22.36
C GLN A 586 -20.11 0.24 -22.99
N ASP A 587 -20.34 -0.37 -24.16
CA ASP A 587 -21.59 -0.14 -24.89
C ASP A 587 -22.80 -0.70 -24.14
N LYS A 588 -22.65 -1.88 -23.59
CA LYS A 588 -23.74 -2.59 -22.91
C LYS A 588 -24.29 -1.77 -21.74
N PHE A 589 -23.41 -1.27 -20.90
CA PHE A 589 -23.80 -0.51 -19.71
C PHE A 589 -24.18 0.93 -20.07
N PHE A 590 -23.38 1.57 -20.88
CA PHE A 590 -23.60 2.97 -21.23
C PHE A 590 -24.89 3.16 -22.04
N UNK A 591 -25.13 2.36 -22.92
CA UNK A 591 -26.19 2.37 -23.68
C UNK A 591 -27.38 2.26 -22.94
N ALA A 592 -27.45 1.31 -21.85
CA ALA A 592 -28.62 1.16 -20.94
C ALA A 592 -28.94 2.44 -20.18
N TRP A 593 -27.90 3.08 -19.67
CA TRP A 593 -28.05 4.36 -18.96
C TRP A 593 -28.64 5.43 -19.89
N LEU A 594 -28.07 5.55 -21.09
CA LEU A 594 -28.49 6.57 -22.04
C LEU A 594 -29.97 6.38 -22.44
N GLU A 595 -30.38 5.13 -22.63
CA GLU A 595 -31.76 4.81 -22.95
C GLU A 595 -32.71 5.21 -21.80
N THR A 596 -32.28 4.98 -20.57
CA THR A 596 -33.07 5.29 -19.39
C THR A 596 -33.24 6.79 -19.18
N VAL A 597 -32.15 7.55 -19.28
CA VAL A 597 -32.20 9.00 -19.03
C VAL A 597 -32.72 9.79 -20.25
N GLY A 598 -32.62 9.20 -21.45
CA GLY A 598 -33.08 9.84 -22.66
C GLY A 598 -32.45 11.20 -22.86
N SER A 599 -33.27 12.22 -23.18
CA SER A 599 -32.77 13.57 -23.41
C SER A 599 -32.19 14.23 -22.16
N ASP A 600 -32.44 13.68 -20.98
CA ASP A 600 -31.92 14.20 -19.73
C ASP A 600 -30.44 13.81 -19.49
N TRP A 601 -29.78 13.22 -20.46
CA TRP A 601 -28.37 12.90 -20.33
C TRP A 601 -27.52 14.19 -20.16
N ASP A 602 -27.97 15.30 -20.73
CA ASP A 602 -27.19 16.54 -20.78
C ASP A 602 -27.45 17.41 -19.55
N THR A 603 -27.00 16.91 -18.42
CA THR A 603 -26.99 17.59 -17.13
C THR A 603 -25.56 17.57 -16.61
N PRO A 604 -25.20 18.36 -15.59
CA PRO A 604 -23.84 18.28 -15.05
C PRO A 604 -23.44 16.86 -14.66
N THR A 605 -24.30 16.11 -14.00
CA THR A 605 -23.98 14.73 -13.63
C THR A 605 -23.93 13.81 -14.83
N GLY A 606 -24.84 13.99 -15.80
CA GLY A 606 -24.85 13.19 -17.02
C GLY A 606 -23.59 13.44 -17.86
N ARG A 607 -23.15 14.70 -17.92
CA ARG A 607 -21.91 15.03 -18.64
C ARG A 607 -20.69 14.34 -18.04
N ASP A 608 -20.67 14.16 -16.70
CA ASP A 608 -19.60 13.39 -16.04
C ASP A 608 -19.61 11.94 -16.50
N ILE A 609 -20.81 11.33 -16.59
CA ILE A 609 -20.92 9.94 -17.03
C ILE A 609 -20.40 9.82 -18.48
N VAL A 610 -20.80 10.75 -19.35
CA VAL A 610 -20.30 10.79 -20.73
C VAL A 610 -18.79 10.92 -20.76
N TRP A 611 -18.25 11.88 -19.98
CA TRP A 611 -16.82 12.16 -19.92
C TRP A 611 -16.01 10.90 -19.55
N ARG A 612 -16.52 10.11 -18.61
CA ARG A 612 -15.79 8.92 -18.15
C ARG A 612 -15.99 7.71 -19.06
N SER A 613 -17.01 7.67 -19.88
CA SER A 613 -17.34 6.52 -20.70
C SER A 613 -16.44 6.41 -21.93
N ARG A 614 -16.42 5.22 -22.53
CA ARG A 614 -15.66 4.97 -23.77
C ARG A 614 -16.49 4.09 -24.71
N SER A 615 -17.80 4.36 -24.73
CA SER A 615 -18.77 3.71 -25.60
C SER A 615 -18.67 4.26 -27.01
N LYS A 616 -19.20 3.54 -27.98
CA LYS A 616 -19.34 4.04 -29.37
C LYS A 616 -20.12 5.34 -29.42
N LYS A 617 -21.07 5.54 -28.49
CA LYS A 617 -21.90 6.75 -28.44
C LYS A 617 -21.18 7.95 -27.82
N THR A 618 -20.07 7.71 -27.11
CA THR A 618 -19.44 8.76 -26.32
C THR A 618 -18.93 9.92 -27.16
N SER A 619 -18.27 9.64 -28.29
CA SER A 619 -17.70 10.69 -29.13
C SER A 619 -18.77 11.66 -29.61
N GLU A 620 -19.90 11.16 -30.06
CA GLU A 620 -21.02 11.97 -30.54
C GLU A 620 -21.52 12.90 -29.42
N LEU A 621 -21.66 12.38 -28.23
CA LEU A 621 -22.15 13.16 -27.09
C LEU A 621 -21.13 14.20 -26.63
N LEU A 622 -19.85 13.87 -26.67
CA LEU A 622 -18.79 14.84 -26.34
C LEU A 622 -18.84 16.03 -27.31
N VAL A 623 -19.05 15.76 -28.59
CA VAL A 623 -19.14 16.84 -29.58
C VAL A 623 -20.38 17.71 -29.32
N LYS A 624 -21.52 17.09 -28.95
CA LYS A 624 -22.70 17.86 -28.59
C LYS A 624 -22.43 18.79 -27.39
N ILE A 625 -21.66 18.31 -26.40
CA ILE A 625 -21.27 19.14 -25.26
C ILE A 625 -20.41 20.32 -25.74
N LEU A 626 -19.41 20.03 -26.57
CA LEU A 626 -18.47 21.02 -27.05
C LEU A 626 -19.13 22.09 -27.93
N LEU A 627 -20.13 21.72 -28.71
CA LEU A 627 -20.84 22.64 -29.59
C LEU A 627 -22.01 23.37 -28.93
N ASN A 628 -22.37 22.95 -27.72
CA ASN A 628 -23.47 23.60 -26.97
C ASN A 628 -23.01 24.98 -26.53
N GLU A 629 -23.77 26.02 -26.90
CA GLU A 629 -23.45 27.41 -26.57
C GLU A 629 -23.37 27.67 -25.06
N LYS A 630 -24.08 26.88 -24.26
CA LYS A 630 -24.09 27.04 -22.82
C LYS A 630 -22.86 26.43 -22.13
N THR A 631 -22.07 25.65 -22.85
CA THR A 631 -20.85 25.07 -22.29
C THR A 631 -19.80 26.15 -22.08
N LYS A 632 -19.31 26.28 -20.85
CA LYS A 632 -18.31 27.29 -20.52
C LYS A 632 -16.97 26.97 -21.18
N GLU A 633 -16.28 28.02 -21.63
CA GLU A 633 -15.01 27.88 -22.32
C GLU A 633 -13.98 27.11 -21.47
N GLU A 634 -13.96 27.36 -20.17
CA GLU A 634 -13.01 26.70 -19.26
C GLU A 634 -13.28 25.22 -19.07
N GLU A 635 -14.47 24.72 -19.42
CA GLU A 635 -14.81 23.29 -19.34
C GLU A 635 -14.44 22.53 -20.62
N LYS A 636 -14.26 23.23 -21.73
CA LYS A 636 -14.04 22.58 -23.02
C LYS A 636 -12.80 21.70 -23.07
N PRO A 637 -11.64 22.12 -22.51
CA PRO A 637 -10.46 21.25 -22.56
C PRO A 637 -10.69 19.86 -21.94
N ARG A 638 -11.52 19.78 -20.91
CA ARG A 638 -11.87 18.52 -20.27
C ARG A 638 -12.53 17.55 -21.25
N TYR A 639 -13.48 18.07 -22.03
CA TYR A 639 -14.21 17.22 -22.98
C TYR A 639 -13.39 16.93 -24.24
N ILE A 640 -12.52 17.86 -24.64
CA ILE A 640 -11.57 17.62 -25.72
C ILE A 640 -10.61 16.48 -25.32
N ARG A 641 -10.11 16.52 -24.09
CA ARG A 641 -9.23 15.46 -23.61
C ARG A 641 -9.93 14.11 -23.59
N ALA A 642 -11.22 14.09 -23.23
CA ALA A 642 -12.00 12.85 -23.21
C ALA A 642 -12.08 12.22 -24.60
N LEU A 643 -12.06 13.02 -25.66
CA LEU A 643 -12.04 12.51 -27.04
C LEU A 643 -10.78 11.68 -27.31
N ASP A 644 -9.65 12.03 -26.69
CA ASP A 644 -8.41 11.26 -26.86
C ASP A 644 -8.58 9.80 -26.46
N PHE A 645 -9.51 9.50 -25.56
CA PHE A 645 -9.73 8.16 -25.03
C PHE A 645 -10.74 7.35 -25.86
N GLN A 646 -11.27 7.94 -26.92
CA GLN A 646 -12.24 7.28 -27.80
C GLN A 646 -11.53 6.68 -29.00
N SER A 647 -12.24 5.85 -29.78
CA SER A 647 -11.67 5.20 -30.96
C SER A 647 -12.78 4.87 -31.94
N GLY A 648 -12.39 4.40 -33.13
CA GLY A 648 -13.30 3.89 -34.15
C GLY A 648 -13.86 4.96 -35.07
N PRO A 649 -14.71 4.55 -36.02
CA PRO A 649 -15.29 5.48 -37.00
C PRO A 649 -16.17 6.54 -36.35
N GLU A 650 -16.75 6.24 -35.20
CA GLU A 650 -17.57 7.22 -34.45
C GLU A 650 -16.72 8.40 -33.99
N LYS A 651 -15.49 8.13 -33.57
CA LYS A 651 -14.56 9.22 -33.19
C LYS A 651 -14.18 10.05 -34.40
N ASP A 652 -13.88 9.39 -35.53
CA ASP A 652 -13.52 10.09 -36.77
C ASP A 652 -14.66 11.02 -37.22
N ALA A 653 -15.89 10.53 -37.20
CA ALA A 653 -17.07 11.32 -37.57
C ALA A 653 -17.23 12.51 -36.62
N ALA A 654 -17.02 12.30 -35.33
CA ALA A 654 -17.13 13.37 -34.31
C ALA A 654 -16.08 14.46 -34.55
N LEU A 655 -14.84 14.07 -34.84
CA LEU A 655 -13.76 15.03 -35.07
C LEU A 655 -14.03 15.86 -36.35
N ILE A 656 -14.56 15.22 -37.39
CA ILE A 656 -14.91 15.94 -38.64
C ILE A 656 -15.97 17.00 -38.33
N LYS A 657 -16.99 16.62 -37.58
CA LYS A 657 -18.07 17.54 -37.23
C LYS A 657 -17.54 18.72 -36.41
N LEU A 658 -16.63 18.44 -35.46
CA LEU A 658 -16.04 19.47 -34.61
C LEU A 658 -15.20 20.46 -35.43
N ILE A 659 -14.39 19.94 -36.37
CA ILE A 659 -13.55 20.76 -37.23
C ILE A 659 -14.43 21.65 -38.13
N GLY A 660 -15.49 21.05 -38.68
CA GLY A 660 -16.41 21.78 -39.53
C GLY A 660 -17.10 22.95 -38.83
N ALA A 661 -17.45 22.77 -37.57
CA ALA A 661 -18.10 23.80 -36.77
C ALA A 661 -17.12 24.92 -36.37
N GLY A 662 -15.82 24.62 -36.33
CA GLY A 662 -14.79 25.60 -36.00
C GLY A 662 -14.38 26.51 -37.16
N SER A 663 -14.81 26.19 -38.39
CA SER A 663 -14.56 27.01 -39.55
C SER A 663 -15.79 27.93 -39.82
#